data_d55110136cdffc44866167e670b897ca
#
_entry.id   d55110136cdffc44866167e670b897ca
#
_cell.length_a   1.000
_cell.length_b   1.000
_cell.length_c   1.000
_cell.angle_alpha   90.00
_cell.angle_beta   90.00
_cell.angle_gamma   90.00
#
_symmetry.space_group_name_H-M   'P 1'
#
loop_
_entity.id
_entity.type
_entity.pdbx_description
1 polymer ?
#
loop_
_entity_poly.entity_id
_entity_poly.type
_entity_poly.pdbx_seq_one_letter_code
_entity_poly.pdbx_strand_id
1 'polypeptide(L)'
;MKRMKKREAALLVSLFCCISMAAQLPVLIQQKWNDATTAETLKRDFKLWRQKGVTGVCFDAGTDCDRIALAARLAHEAGLEYHAWVSTMAQKGLPREWYTVSRMGLNASEHPAYGGKNTTLDPRNREVHKYLVRTLGQIASIKDVDGVQLGYARYADVVLPQGLSTYYGLTMNGEFAPADYCYCADCTRIFQDATGIDINSVADPSKIAAWAQFRCDALTDLVNELCTVVHAQGKKVGADVYPGPMGEARKMVRQEWEKWNVDAVYPLNYNDFYAELPSWIGLATREEARVMQGKDVAVYSGLMICGNWERKTSETDLDHAGLVPSQMRDAIVGSITNGASGIRLYAPAGMTETHWNAFAQAMQEARNAISDKPLSRTEAEKAKAEVCQDFLASIGPETKKILKEHAVHVGDRTMRLHWSTFGEAPSDGRALWISLHGGGGVEYREDNIQQWTNQWRLYQPKEGIYLCPLSPVDAWNMWCQADADEFYHKIVLMAVAQLGVNPDKVYILGYSAGGDGVWRMGPRMADNWAAASMMAGHPGDVRLENLRNTPFMVWCGAKDAAYQRNTLDEARLLELDSLQREDPEGYIHGGQIVPGMGHWMMRADTAAISWMEQYQRNPYPKKIVWQQEEVLRPSFYWVSAPQKELARYKQVRLHVEGNTIVLDRCDYSSVTLWLNDELVDLDKNVKVVCKGRTLFNGKLPRTRQNLLRSITDREDTSYAFPACVTVKTN
;
A
#
# COMPACT_ATOMS: atom_id res chain seq x y z
N MET A 1 32.93 51.04 11.90
CA MET A 1 33.37 49.67 12.23
C MET A 1 32.61 48.98 13.39
N LYS A 2 31.84 49.68 14.26
CA LYS A 2 31.07 49.03 15.36
C LYS A 2 29.64 48.59 15.00
N ARG A 3 29.11 48.95 13.81
CA ARG A 3 27.74 48.53 13.34
C ARG A 3 27.71 47.29 12.43
N MET A 4 28.85 46.87 11.88
CA MET A 4 28.93 45.63 11.06
C MET A 4 29.03 44.37 11.91
N LYS A 5 29.71 44.40 13.07
CA LYS A 5 29.88 43.22 13.94
C LYS A 5 28.60 42.76 14.66
N LYS A 6 27.56 43.60 14.77
CA LYS A 6 26.29 43.21 15.37
C LYS A 6 25.32 42.51 14.36
N ARG A 7 25.51 42.69 13.04
CA ARG A 7 24.71 42.00 12.02
C ARG A 7 25.24 40.60 11.75
N GLU A 8 26.56 40.38 11.83
CA GLU A 8 27.15 39.06 11.64
C GLU A 8 26.91 38.12 12.85
N ALA A 9 26.89 38.69 14.08
CA ALA A 9 26.53 37.90 15.28
C ALA A 9 25.03 37.54 15.33
N ALA A 10 24.13 38.38 14.76
CA ALA A 10 22.71 38.07 14.67
C ALA A 10 22.39 37.06 13.56
N LEU A 11 23.21 37.01 12.49
CA LEU A 11 23.07 35.98 11.43
C LEU A 11 23.65 34.63 11.91
N LEU A 12 24.67 34.60 12.72
CA LEU A 12 25.22 33.35 13.28
C LEU A 12 24.33 32.76 14.39
N VAL A 13 23.61 33.57 15.16
CA VAL A 13 22.65 33.07 16.16
C VAL A 13 21.37 32.58 15.52
N SER A 14 20.92 33.11 14.35
CA SER A 14 19.77 32.60 13.60
C SER A 14 20.10 31.34 12.78
N LEU A 15 21.37 31.09 12.44
CA LEU A 15 21.83 29.88 11.77
C LEU A 15 22.05 28.70 12.74
N PHE A 16 22.23 28.97 14.04
CA PHE A 16 22.42 27.93 15.07
C PHE A 16 21.11 27.47 15.74
N CYS A 17 20.00 28.15 15.52
CA CYS A 17 18.67 27.71 15.97
C CYS A 17 17.89 26.83 14.96
N CYS A 18 18.48 26.54 13.79
CA CYS A 18 17.96 25.56 12.84
C CYS A 18 18.64 24.20 12.93
N ILE A 19 19.33 23.89 14.04
CA ILE A 19 19.86 22.55 14.30
C ILE A 19 18.78 21.73 15.01
N SER A 20 18.11 20.88 14.20
CA SER A 20 17.42 19.67 14.58
C SER A 20 16.47 19.76 15.79
N MET A 21 15.31 20.33 15.64
CA MET A 21 14.13 19.62 16.10
C MET A 21 13.98 18.41 15.16
N ALA A 22 14.54 17.26 15.52
CA ALA A 22 14.08 16.00 14.99
C ALA A 22 12.55 16.02 15.20
N ALA A 23 11.77 16.06 14.12
CA ALA A 23 10.33 16.23 14.20
C ALA A 23 9.81 15.13 15.14
N GLN A 24 9.24 15.55 16.27
CA GLN A 24 8.72 14.60 17.25
C GLN A 24 7.62 13.83 16.53
N LEU A 25 7.76 12.49 16.42
CA LEU A 25 6.69 11.65 15.85
C LEU A 25 5.37 11.98 16.55
N PRO A 26 4.33 12.39 15.80
CA PRO A 26 3.05 12.73 16.38
C PRO A 26 2.42 11.54 17.11
N VAL A 27 1.90 11.78 18.28
CA VAL A 27 1.15 10.79 19.08
C VAL A 27 -0.15 11.42 19.51
N LEU A 28 -1.24 10.87 19.06
CA LEU A 28 -2.57 11.28 19.49
C LEU A 28 -3.13 10.27 20.48
N ILE A 29 -3.95 10.72 21.44
CA ILE A 29 -4.72 9.85 22.31
C ILE A 29 -6.22 10.12 22.09
N GLN A 30 -7.01 9.05 21.95
CA GLN A 30 -8.46 9.15 21.82
C GLN A 30 -9.11 8.93 23.16
N GLN A 31 -9.99 9.84 23.53
CA GLN A 31 -10.80 9.76 24.76
C GLN A 31 -12.20 10.31 24.54
N LYS A 32 -13.07 10.00 25.49
CA LYS A 32 -14.47 10.39 25.47
C LYS A 32 -14.87 11.09 26.75
N TRP A 33 -15.74 12.12 26.63
CA TRP A 33 -16.42 12.75 27.76
C TRP A 33 -17.33 11.74 28.45
N ASN A 34 -17.23 11.64 29.77
CA ASN A 34 -18.08 10.81 30.62
C ASN A 34 -18.51 11.57 31.88
N ASP A 35 -19.27 10.93 32.75
CA ASP A 35 -19.81 11.57 33.95
C ASP A 35 -18.72 12.01 34.96
N ALA A 36 -17.53 11.42 34.91
CA ALA A 36 -16.38 11.81 35.73
C ALA A 36 -15.53 12.93 35.12
N THR A 37 -15.88 13.39 33.90
CA THR A 37 -15.10 14.42 33.20
C THR A 37 -15.41 15.81 33.75
N THR A 38 -14.43 16.46 34.35
CA THR A 38 -14.46 17.83 34.84
C THR A 38 -13.28 18.63 34.28
N ALA A 39 -13.27 19.95 34.44
CA ALA A 39 -12.12 20.77 34.06
C ALA A 39 -10.84 20.36 34.80
N GLU A 40 -10.93 19.94 36.05
CA GLU A 40 -9.79 19.48 36.85
C GLU A 40 -9.22 18.16 36.33
N THR A 41 -10.11 17.18 36.01
CA THR A 41 -9.68 15.90 35.49
C THR A 41 -9.04 16.09 34.11
N LEU A 42 -9.62 16.93 33.25
CA LEU A 42 -9.02 17.23 31.92
C LEU A 42 -7.62 17.88 32.05
N LYS A 43 -7.45 18.88 32.94
CA LYS A 43 -6.14 19.52 33.18
C LYS A 43 -5.10 18.52 33.64
N ARG A 44 -5.47 17.64 34.60
CA ARG A 44 -4.59 16.60 35.11
C ARG A 44 -4.16 15.64 33.99
N ASP A 45 -5.13 15.14 33.23
CA ASP A 45 -4.91 14.09 32.22
C ASP A 45 -4.14 14.64 31.01
N PHE A 46 -4.48 15.84 30.53
CA PHE A 46 -3.75 16.50 29.43
C PHE A 46 -2.30 16.80 29.82
N LYS A 47 -2.06 17.27 31.05
CA LYS A 47 -0.69 17.48 31.56
C LYS A 47 0.08 16.16 31.62
N LEU A 48 -0.53 15.08 32.12
CA LEU A 48 0.09 13.76 32.18
C LEU A 48 0.42 13.26 30.78
N TRP A 49 -0.52 13.31 29.84
CA TRP A 49 -0.28 12.83 28.47
C TRP A 49 0.82 13.62 27.78
N ARG A 50 0.85 14.93 27.94
CA ARG A 50 1.94 15.76 27.43
C ARG A 50 3.31 15.33 27.98
N GLN A 51 3.39 15.04 29.27
CA GLN A 51 4.61 14.54 29.90
C GLN A 51 5.03 13.16 29.39
N LYS A 52 4.07 12.31 29.00
CA LYS A 52 4.32 10.99 28.43
C LYS A 52 4.60 11.02 26.92
N GLY A 53 4.68 12.20 26.30
CA GLY A 53 5.06 12.38 24.90
C GLY A 53 3.90 12.45 23.91
N VAL A 54 2.66 12.51 24.37
CA VAL A 54 1.48 12.77 23.53
C VAL A 54 1.57 14.19 22.98
N THR A 55 1.20 14.36 21.70
CA THR A 55 1.24 15.65 20.99
C THR A 55 -0.14 16.26 20.78
N GLY A 56 -1.19 15.45 20.82
CA GLY A 56 -2.56 15.92 20.65
C GLY A 56 -3.61 14.93 21.14
N VAL A 57 -4.84 15.38 21.19
CA VAL A 57 -5.99 14.59 21.64
C VAL A 57 -7.09 14.55 20.59
N CYS A 58 -7.67 13.37 20.37
CA CYS A 58 -8.92 13.16 19.65
C CYS A 58 -10.03 12.98 20.68
N PHE A 59 -10.88 13.99 20.90
CA PHE A 59 -11.76 13.98 22.04
C PHE A 59 -13.24 13.97 21.64
N ASP A 60 -13.97 12.92 22.03
CA ASP A 60 -15.42 12.79 21.84
C ASP A 60 -16.17 13.51 22.99
N ALA A 61 -16.53 14.75 22.76
CA ALA A 61 -17.45 15.51 23.64
C ALA A 61 -18.89 15.60 23.05
N GLY A 62 -19.20 14.72 22.09
CA GLY A 62 -20.43 14.78 21.30
C GLY A 62 -20.46 16.00 20.38
N THR A 63 -21.62 16.66 20.28
CA THR A 63 -21.80 17.89 19.50
C THR A 63 -22.02 19.13 20.41
N ASP A 64 -21.71 19.00 21.70
CA ASP A 64 -21.82 20.07 22.69
C ASP A 64 -20.65 21.05 22.52
N CYS A 65 -20.92 22.20 21.90
CA CYS A 65 -19.91 23.20 21.60
C CYS A 65 -19.23 23.79 22.84
N ASP A 66 -19.90 23.86 23.98
CA ASP A 66 -19.34 24.39 25.23
C ASP A 66 -18.33 23.41 25.84
N ARG A 67 -18.64 22.11 25.83
CA ARG A 67 -17.73 21.05 26.25
C ARG A 67 -16.51 20.97 25.33
N ILE A 68 -16.74 21.06 24.03
CA ILE A 68 -15.66 21.07 23.00
C ILE A 68 -14.75 22.27 23.24
N ALA A 69 -15.30 23.47 23.36
CA ALA A 69 -14.53 24.70 23.62
C ALA A 69 -13.71 24.64 24.91
N LEU A 70 -14.30 24.10 25.98
CA LEU A 70 -13.61 23.91 27.25
C LEU A 70 -12.43 22.94 27.10
N ALA A 71 -12.66 21.77 26.52
CA ALA A 71 -11.65 20.75 26.35
C ALA A 71 -10.51 21.23 25.41
N ALA A 72 -10.86 21.87 24.29
CA ALA A 72 -9.89 22.42 23.34
C ALA A 72 -8.97 23.46 23.99
N ARG A 73 -9.53 24.41 24.73
CA ARG A 73 -8.74 25.41 25.47
C ARG A 73 -7.79 24.75 26.48
N LEU A 74 -8.27 23.78 27.25
CA LEU A 74 -7.44 23.09 28.26
C LEU A 74 -6.36 22.20 27.61
N ALA A 75 -6.62 21.64 26.44
CA ALA A 75 -5.59 20.93 25.66
C ALA A 75 -4.47 21.87 25.21
N HIS A 76 -4.82 23.06 24.69
CA HIS A 76 -3.86 24.10 24.31
C HIS A 76 -3.08 24.63 25.52
N GLU A 77 -3.72 24.83 26.67
CA GLU A 77 -3.03 25.20 27.92
C GLU A 77 -1.96 24.13 28.33
N ALA A 78 -2.21 22.86 27.99
CA ALA A 78 -1.25 21.78 28.22
C ALA A 78 -0.23 21.58 27.08
N GLY A 79 -0.33 22.33 25.98
CA GLY A 79 0.53 22.21 24.78
C GLY A 79 0.22 21.02 23.90
N LEU A 80 -1.07 20.62 23.84
CA LEU A 80 -1.60 19.55 22.99
C LEU A 80 -2.46 20.14 21.87
N GLU A 81 -2.38 19.58 20.65
CA GLU A 81 -3.42 19.81 19.62
C GLU A 81 -4.75 19.17 20.06
N TYR A 82 -5.87 19.80 19.64
CA TYR A 82 -7.21 19.30 19.93
C TYR A 82 -7.99 19.01 18.66
N HIS A 83 -8.35 17.74 18.47
CA HIS A 83 -9.21 17.29 17.38
C HIS A 83 -10.56 16.85 17.95
N ALA A 84 -11.63 17.55 17.56
CA ALA A 84 -12.99 17.19 17.97
C ALA A 84 -13.41 15.90 17.25
N TRP A 85 -13.55 14.80 17.98
CA TRP A 85 -14.07 13.56 17.44
C TRP A 85 -15.60 13.61 17.37
N VAL A 86 -16.18 13.39 16.20
CA VAL A 86 -17.62 13.47 15.96
C VAL A 86 -18.13 12.19 15.32
N SER A 87 -19.12 11.53 15.93
CA SER A 87 -19.83 10.43 15.30
C SER A 87 -20.59 10.94 14.08
N THR A 88 -20.19 10.51 12.89
CA THR A 88 -20.76 11.01 11.63
C THR A 88 -22.06 10.27 11.28
N MET A 89 -21.97 8.99 10.95
CA MET A 89 -23.11 8.19 10.49
C MET A 89 -23.84 7.46 11.61
N ALA A 90 -23.15 7.12 12.71
CA ALA A 90 -23.73 6.36 13.82
C ALA A 90 -24.30 7.30 14.89
N GLN A 91 -25.49 7.83 14.67
CA GLN A 91 -26.19 8.74 15.59
C GLN A 91 -27.55 8.18 16.00
N LYS A 92 -28.08 8.65 17.14
CA LYS A 92 -29.38 8.25 17.68
C LYS A 92 -30.29 9.48 17.89
N GLY A 93 -31.59 9.24 17.90
CA GLY A 93 -32.57 10.27 18.24
C GLY A 93 -32.85 11.28 17.12
N LEU A 94 -32.50 10.97 15.90
CA LEU A 94 -32.81 11.74 14.70
C LEU A 94 -34.09 11.21 14.02
N PRO A 95 -34.70 11.94 13.07
CA PRO A 95 -35.90 11.49 12.36
C PRO A 95 -35.68 10.11 11.68
N ARG A 96 -36.71 9.25 11.80
CA ARG A 96 -36.67 7.87 11.32
C ARG A 96 -36.28 7.75 9.82
N GLU A 97 -36.75 8.66 9.01
CA GLU A 97 -36.51 8.73 7.55
C GLU A 97 -35.06 9.12 7.20
N TRP A 98 -34.23 9.50 8.18
CA TRP A 98 -32.82 9.79 7.98
C TRP A 98 -31.93 8.54 8.06
N TYR A 99 -32.50 7.44 8.58
CA TYR A 99 -31.74 6.21 8.77
C TYR A 99 -31.84 5.28 7.57
N THR A 100 -30.79 4.52 7.37
CA THR A 100 -30.72 3.49 6.33
C THR A 100 -31.77 2.39 6.55
N VAL A 101 -32.16 1.73 5.46
CA VAL A 101 -33.00 0.53 5.47
C VAL A 101 -32.16 -0.64 4.98
N SER A 102 -32.15 -1.76 5.70
CA SER A 102 -31.40 -2.95 5.34
C SER A 102 -32.07 -3.69 4.17
N ARG A 103 -31.30 -4.66 3.60
CA ARG A 103 -31.84 -5.58 2.58
C ARG A 103 -33.05 -6.39 3.07
N MET A 104 -33.23 -6.50 4.39
CA MET A 104 -34.39 -7.15 5.02
C MET A 104 -35.59 -6.21 5.21
N GLY A 105 -35.52 -4.97 4.73
CA GLY A 105 -36.54 -3.95 4.92
C GLY A 105 -36.58 -3.34 6.33
N LEU A 106 -35.56 -3.57 7.16
CA LEU A 106 -35.50 -3.10 8.54
C LEU A 106 -34.84 -1.72 8.61
N ASN A 107 -35.49 -0.75 9.25
CA ASN A 107 -34.93 0.58 9.47
C ASN A 107 -33.91 0.54 10.61
N ALA A 108 -32.70 1.12 10.39
CA ALA A 108 -31.59 1.07 11.33
C ALA A 108 -31.84 1.82 12.65
N SER A 109 -32.83 2.74 12.73
CA SER A 109 -33.20 3.40 13.98
C SER A 109 -33.96 2.47 14.95
N GLU A 110 -34.72 1.52 14.39
CA GLU A 110 -35.58 0.57 15.12
C GLU A 110 -34.90 -0.78 15.30
N HIS A 111 -34.15 -1.19 14.27
CA HIS A 111 -33.48 -2.47 14.19
C HIS A 111 -32.00 -2.28 13.81
N PRO A 112 -31.20 -1.68 14.71
CA PRO A 112 -29.78 -1.48 14.44
C PRO A 112 -29.04 -2.82 14.36
N ALA A 113 -28.10 -2.90 13.44
CA ALA A 113 -27.29 -4.10 13.30
C ALA A 113 -26.52 -4.43 14.60
N TYR A 114 -26.32 -5.73 14.86
CA TYR A 114 -25.50 -6.23 15.97
C TYR A 114 -25.87 -5.70 17.36
N GLY A 115 -27.17 -5.71 17.68
CA GLY A 115 -27.62 -5.45 19.04
C GLY A 115 -27.57 -3.98 19.50
N GLY A 116 -27.69 -3.04 18.59
CA GLY A 116 -27.99 -1.65 18.93
C GLY A 116 -26.81 -0.69 19.01
N LYS A 117 -25.63 -1.11 18.55
CA LYS A 117 -24.47 -0.21 18.50
C LYS A 117 -24.36 0.58 17.19
N ASN A 118 -24.94 0.10 16.07
CA ASN A 118 -24.76 0.65 14.75
C ASN A 118 -26.07 1.16 14.12
N THR A 119 -26.60 2.28 14.63
CA THR A 119 -27.61 3.05 13.90
C THR A 119 -26.88 3.80 12.77
N THR A 120 -27.26 3.57 11.52
CA THR A 120 -26.58 4.17 10.37
C THR A 120 -27.48 5.15 9.64
N LEU A 121 -27.07 6.41 9.53
CA LEU A 121 -27.74 7.43 8.72
C LEU A 121 -27.56 7.11 7.22
N ASP A 122 -28.50 7.59 6.39
CA ASP A 122 -28.41 7.43 4.93
C ASP A 122 -27.50 8.53 4.33
N PRO A 123 -26.33 8.19 3.75
CA PRO A 123 -25.42 9.17 3.18
C PRO A 123 -25.93 9.82 1.89
N ARG A 124 -27.09 9.43 1.35
CA ARG A 124 -27.75 10.10 0.22
C ARG A 124 -28.91 11.00 0.65
N ASN A 125 -29.29 10.97 1.93
CA ASN A 125 -30.36 11.82 2.43
C ASN A 125 -29.90 13.27 2.57
N ARG A 126 -30.52 14.19 1.83
CA ARG A 126 -30.16 15.62 1.82
C ARG A 126 -30.29 16.30 3.19
N GLU A 127 -31.23 15.87 4.04
CA GLU A 127 -31.40 16.43 5.36
C GLU A 127 -30.28 15.98 6.30
N VAL A 128 -29.78 14.75 6.13
CA VAL A 128 -28.56 14.27 6.80
C VAL A 128 -27.35 15.13 6.40
N HIS A 129 -27.17 15.43 5.12
CA HIS A 129 -26.12 16.34 4.64
C HIS A 129 -26.22 17.71 5.31
N LYS A 130 -27.37 18.36 5.26
CA LYS A 130 -27.59 19.68 5.88
C LYS A 130 -27.30 19.68 7.38
N TYR A 131 -27.72 18.62 8.07
CA TYR A 131 -27.50 18.46 9.49
C TYR A 131 -26.01 18.34 9.82
N LEU A 132 -25.30 17.44 9.14
CA LEU A 132 -23.86 17.22 9.37
C LEU A 132 -23.02 18.43 8.98
N VAL A 133 -23.28 19.05 7.83
CA VAL A 133 -22.62 20.29 7.36
C VAL A 133 -22.76 21.39 8.41
N ARG A 134 -23.97 21.62 8.92
CA ARG A 134 -24.20 22.64 9.97
C ARG A 134 -23.44 22.28 11.25
N THR A 135 -23.54 21.05 11.70
CA THR A 135 -22.93 20.59 12.96
C THR A 135 -21.41 20.71 12.90
N LEU A 136 -20.79 20.19 11.84
CA LEU A 136 -19.33 20.26 11.69
C LEU A 136 -18.83 21.69 11.44
N GLY A 137 -19.58 22.51 10.72
CA GLY A 137 -19.29 23.93 10.56
C GLY A 137 -19.27 24.69 11.87
N GLN A 138 -20.22 24.42 12.78
CA GLN A 138 -20.27 25.00 14.13
C GLN A 138 -19.06 24.55 14.96
N ILE A 139 -18.72 23.25 14.98
CA ILE A 139 -17.58 22.72 15.72
C ILE A 139 -16.26 23.28 15.16
N ALA A 140 -16.09 23.29 13.86
CA ALA A 140 -14.88 23.83 13.21
C ALA A 140 -14.70 25.34 13.43
N SER A 141 -15.77 26.09 13.70
CA SER A 141 -15.67 27.52 14.00
C SER A 141 -15.16 27.82 15.42
N ILE A 142 -15.06 26.81 16.31
CA ILE A 142 -14.52 26.98 17.66
C ILE A 142 -13.02 27.28 17.58
N LYS A 143 -12.60 28.39 18.19
CA LYS A 143 -11.26 28.97 18.05
C LYS A 143 -10.12 27.97 18.31
N ASP A 144 -10.19 27.25 19.43
CA ASP A 144 -9.10 26.38 19.91
C ASP A 144 -9.22 24.92 19.42
N VAL A 145 -10.13 24.63 18.50
CA VAL A 145 -10.18 23.36 17.76
C VAL A 145 -9.17 23.42 16.63
N ASP A 146 -8.23 22.48 16.54
CA ASP A 146 -7.23 22.37 15.47
C ASP A 146 -7.75 21.55 14.29
N GLY A 147 -8.63 20.58 14.55
CA GLY A 147 -9.23 19.75 13.54
C GLY A 147 -10.50 19.04 13.99
N VAL A 148 -11.19 18.45 13.02
CA VAL A 148 -12.35 17.58 13.24
C VAL A 148 -12.01 16.19 12.78
N GLN A 149 -12.30 15.20 13.63
CA GLN A 149 -12.13 13.80 13.29
C GLN A 149 -13.48 13.13 13.06
N LEU A 150 -13.67 12.58 11.86
CA LEU A 150 -14.88 11.90 11.45
C LEU A 150 -14.86 10.45 11.96
N GLY A 151 -15.52 10.21 13.09
CA GLY A 151 -15.77 8.87 13.59
C GLY A 151 -17.01 8.26 12.94
N TYR A 152 -17.02 6.95 12.75
CA TYR A 152 -18.12 6.23 12.09
C TYR A 152 -18.53 6.83 10.73
N ALA A 153 -17.60 7.37 9.95
CA ALA A 153 -17.82 7.73 8.55
C ALA A 153 -17.88 6.46 7.68
N ARG A 154 -18.93 5.63 7.91
CA ARG A 154 -19.07 4.30 7.31
C ARG A 154 -20.48 3.75 7.40
N TYR A 155 -20.80 2.78 6.56
CA TYR A 155 -21.96 1.92 6.78
C TYR A 155 -21.72 0.96 7.96
N ALA A 156 -22.76 0.26 8.39
CA ALA A 156 -22.60 -0.85 9.34
C ALA A 156 -21.77 -1.97 8.68
N ASP A 157 -21.16 -2.79 9.52
CA ASP A 157 -20.34 -3.91 9.07
C ASP A 157 -21.22 -4.96 8.38
N VAL A 158 -21.18 -5.00 7.06
CA VAL A 158 -21.91 -6.01 6.28
C VAL A 158 -21.21 -7.36 6.31
N VAL A 159 -19.90 -7.35 6.55
CA VAL A 159 -19.08 -8.49 6.91
C VAL A 159 -18.28 -8.10 8.14
N LEU A 160 -18.38 -8.86 9.22
CA LEU A 160 -17.58 -8.63 10.43
C LEU A 160 -16.15 -9.16 10.24
N PRO A 161 -15.14 -8.48 10.78
CA PRO A 161 -13.82 -9.08 11.00
C PRO A 161 -13.91 -10.40 11.76
N GLN A 162 -12.98 -11.31 11.52
CA GLN A 162 -13.02 -12.68 12.05
C GLN A 162 -13.11 -12.75 13.58
N GLY A 163 -12.36 -11.93 14.30
CA GLY A 163 -12.42 -11.89 15.77
C GLY A 163 -13.80 -11.47 16.26
N LEU A 164 -14.38 -10.40 15.67
CA LEU A 164 -15.72 -9.93 16.02
C LEU A 164 -16.81 -10.94 15.64
N SER A 165 -16.74 -11.57 14.47
CA SER A 165 -17.72 -12.59 14.10
C SER A 165 -17.70 -13.77 15.06
N THR A 166 -16.53 -14.22 15.46
CA THR A 166 -16.36 -15.27 16.47
C THR A 166 -16.92 -14.86 17.83
N TYR A 167 -16.63 -13.63 18.27
CA TYR A 167 -17.13 -13.07 19.52
C TYR A 167 -18.66 -13.01 19.58
N TYR A 168 -19.32 -12.63 18.48
CA TYR A 168 -20.79 -12.62 18.38
C TYR A 168 -21.39 -14.00 18.08
N GLY A 169 -20.59 -15.05 17.94
CA GLY A 169 -21.06 -16.41 17.60
C GLY A 169 -21.65 -16.50 16.19
N LEU A 170 -21.19 -15.65 15.26
CA LEU A 170 -21.69 -15.59 13.90
C LEU A 170 -20.71 -16.27 12.93
N THR A 171 -21.25 -17.06 12.01
CA THR A 171 -20.49 -17.57 10.86
C THR A 171 -20.82 -16.72 9.63
N MET A 172 -19.84 -15.96 9.13
CA MET A 172 -20.00 -15.05 8.03
C MET A 172 -19.66 -15.75 6.70
N ASN A 173 -20.71 -16.24 6.01
CA ASN A 173 -20.58 -16.88 4.68
C ASN A 173 -20.76 -15.89 3.51
N GLY A 174 -20.83 -14.60 3.80
CA GLY A 174 -21.06 -13.52 2.85
C GLY A 174 -21.62 -12.27 3.53
N GLU A 175 -22.18 -11.34 2.75
CA GLU A 175 -22.76 -10.11 3.27
C GLU A 175 -23.99 -10.39 4.14
N PHE A 176 -23.97 -9.89 5.37
CA PHE A 176 -25.05 -10.09 6.35
C PHE A 176 -26.25 -9.20 6.03
N ALA A 177 -27.32 -9.79 5.49
CA ALA A 177 -28.49 -9.07 5.00
C ALA A 177 -29.12 -8.07 5.98
N PRO A 178 -29.20 -8.32 7.31
CA PRO A 178 -29.70 -7.34 8.27
C PRO A 178 -28.84 -6.10 8.45
N ALA A 179 -27.54 -6.15 8.05
CA ALA A 179 -26.60 -5.06 8.10
C ALA A 179 -26.23 -4.52 6.70
N ASP A 180 -26.76 -5.08 5.64
CA ASP A 180 -26.53 -4.63 4.28
C ASP A 180 -27.46 -3.44 3.94
N TYR A 181 -26.92 -2.22 3.96
CA TYR A 181 -27.58 -0.92 3.76
C TYR A 181 -27.05 -0.20 2.50
N CYS A 182 -27.77 0.79 1.90
CA CYS A 182 -29.13 1.21 2.12
C CYS A 182 -30.04 0.68 0.99
N TYR A 183 -31.19 0.10 1.36
CA TYR A 183 -32.23 -0.32 0.45
C TYR A 183 -33.51 0.52 0.64
N CYS A 184 -33.40 1.78 1.04
CA CYS A 184 -34.52 2.70 1.08
C CYS A 184 -35.05 2.99 -0.34
N ALA A 185 -36.30 3.41 -0.46
CA ALA A 185 -36.95 3.63 -1.74
C ALA A 185 -36.20 4.61 -2.65
N ASP A 186 -35.58 5.66 -2.07
CA ASP A 186 -34.82 6.63 -2.85
C ASP A 186 -33.50 6.04 -3.37
N CYS A 187 -32.73 5.34 -2.55
CA CYS A 187 -31.47 4.72 -2.96
C CYS A 187 -31.68 3.69 -4.08
N THR A 188 -32.68 2.80 -3.94
CA THR A 188 -32.97 1.77 -4.95
C THR A 188 -33.49 2.37 -6.24
N ARG A 189 -34.34 3.40 -6.18
CA ARG A 189 -34.83 4.14 -7.35
C ARG A 189 -33.70 4.87 -8.09
N ILE A 190 -32.85 5.63 -7.38
CA ILE A 190 -31.72 6.37 -7.98
C ILE A 190 -30.76 5.38 -8.68
N PHE A 191 -30.50 4.23 -8.07
CA PHE A 191 -29.67 3.21 -8.66
C PHE A 191 -30.29 2.62 -9.92
N GLN A 192 -31.58 2.30 -9.87
CA GLN A 192 -32.33 1.79 -11.04
C GLN A 192 -32.37 2.80 -12.18
N ASP A 193 -32.61 4.07 -11.88
CA ASP A 193 -32.62 5.16 -12.89
C ASP A 193 -31.25 5.29 -13.57
N ALA A 194 -30.16 5.10 -12.82
CA ALA A 194 -28.80 5.23 -13.34
C ALA A 194 -28.29 4.01 -14.10
N THR A 195 -28.74 2.80 -13.73
CA THR A 195 -28.16 1.54 -14.25
C THR A 195 -29.15 0.66 -15.02
N GLY A 196 -30.45 0.90 -14.90
CA GLY A 196 -31.52 0.04 -15.40
C GLY A 196 -31.75 -1.23 -14.54
N ILE A 197 -31.01 -1.44 -13.45
CA ILE A 197 -31.08 -2.63 -12.60
C ILE A 197 -32.01 -2.35 -11.40
N ASP A 198 -33.10 -3.11 -11.28
CA ASP A 198 -33.87 -3.16 -10.03
C ASP A 198 -33.15 -4.07 -9.02
N ILE A 199 -32.43 -3.48 -8.10
CA ILE A 199 -31.64 -4.23 -7.11
C ILE A 199 -32.47 -5.09 -6.18
N ASN A 200 -33.74 -4.74 -5.97
CA ASN A 200 -34.66 -5.52 -5.13
C ASN A 200 -35.08 -6.83 -5.81
N SER A 201 -35.00 -6.91 -7.13
CA SER A 201 -35.29 -8.13 -7.91
C SER A 201 -34.08 -9.08 -8.03
N VAL A 202 -32.90 -8.64 -7.63
CA VAL A 202 -31.66 -9.43 -7.74
C VAL A 202 -31.57 -10.44 -6.60
N ALA A 203 -31.37 -11.72 -6.93
CA ALA A 203 -31.26 -12.80 -5.93
C ALA A 203 -30.07 -12.64 -4.99
N ASP A 204 -28.92 -12.18 -5.50
CA ASP A 204 -27.71 -11.92 -4.72
C ASP A 204 -27.10 -10.55 -5.08
N PRO A 205 -27.54 -9.47 -4.42
CA PRO A 205 -27.05 -8.11 -4.66
C PRO A 205 -25.56 -7.94 -4.42
N SER A 206 -24.92 -8.79 -3.61
CA SER A 206 -23.47 -8.71 -3.32
C SER A 206 -22.61 -8.93 -4.56
N LYS A 207 -23.17 -9.60 -5.59
CA LYS A 207 -22.48 -9.83 -6.88
C LYS A 207 -22.62 -8.67 -7.87
N ILE A 208 -23.39 -7.65 -7.54
CA ILE A 208 -23.59 -6.48 -8.41
C ILE A 208 -22.54 -5.41 -8.04
N ALA A 209 -21.40 -5.43 -8.72
CA ALA A 209 -20.30 -4.49 -8.48
C ALA A 209 -20.75 -3.02 -8.56
N ALA A 210 -21.65 -2.68 -9.48
CA ALA A 210 -22.24 -1.35 -9.59
C ALA A 210 -23.01 -0.94 -8.34
N TRP A 211 -23.68 -1.87 -7.65
CA TRP A 211 -24.40 -1.61 -6.39
C TRP A 211 -23.43 -1.34 -5.23
N ALA A 212 -22.34 -2.11 -5.14
CA ALA A 212 -21.30 -1.86 -4.17
C ALA A 212 -20.66 -0.48 -4.39
N GLN A 213 -20.32 -0.13 -5.64
CA GLN A 213 -19.73 1.16 -5.99
C GLN A 213 -20.69 2.32 -5.70
N PHE A 214 -21.97 2.20 -6.05
CA PHE A 214 -22.99 3.23 -5.76
C PHE A 214 -23.02 3.63 -4.27
N ARG A 215 -22.83 2.68 -3.37
CA ARG A 215 -22.80 2.91 -1.92
C ARG A 215 -21.47 3.53 -1.47
N CYS A 216 -20.36 3.08 -2.04
CA CYS A 216 -19.05 3.70 -1.79
C CYS A 216 -19.03 5.17 -2.24
N ASP A 217 -19.58 5.47 -3.42
CA ASP A 217 -19.67 6.82 -3.96
C ASP A 217 -20.53 7.72 -3.07
N ALA A 218 -21.67 7.22 -2.57
CA ALA A 218 -22.54 7.97 -1.66
C ALA A 218 -21.80 8.42 -0.38
N LEU A 219 -21.02 7.53 0.18
CA LEU A 219 -20.21 7.84 1.38
C LEU A 219 -19.07 8.79 1.06
N THR A 220 -18.39 8.58 -0.06
CA THR A 220 -17.29 9.44 -0.53
C THR A 220 -17.75 10.87 -0.78
N ASP A 221 -18.90 11.03 -1.45
CA ASP A 221 -19.51 12.34 -1.73
C ASP A 221 -19.82 13.09 -0.43
N LEU A 222 -20.46 12.43 0.53
CA LEU A 222 -20.76 13.01 1.85
C LEU A 222 -19.47 13.41 2.57
N VAL A 223 -18.50 12.53 2.69
CA VAL A 223 -17.24 12.81 3.42
C VAL A 223 -16.51 13.99 2.78
N ASN A 224 -16.41 14.05 1.46
CA ASN A 224 -15.73 15.14 0.77
C ASN A 224 -16.46 16.48 0.91
N GLU A 225 -17.78 16.47 0.98
CA GLU A 225 -18.57 17.67 1.34
C GLU A 225 -18.25 18.15 2.75
N LEU A 226 -18.20 17.24 3.74
CA LEU A 226 -17.86 17.55 5.13
C LEU A 226 -16.41 18.08 5.24
N CYS A 227 -15.46 17.50 4.51
CA CYS A 227 -14.09 18.02 4.45
C CYS A 227 -14.08 19.48 3.95
N THR A 228 -14.82 19.79 2.89
CA THR A 228 -14.91 21.14 2.34
C THR A 228 -15.39 22.14 3.39
N VAL A 229 -16.38 21.78 4.19
CA VAL A 229 -16.94 22.64 5.23
C VAL A 229 -15.93 22.95 6.35
N VAL A 230 -15.19 21.94 6.78
CA VAL A 230 -14.17 22.09 7.84
C VAL A 230 -12.95 22.86 7.33
N HIS A 231 -12.48 22.54 6.13
CA HIS A 231 -11.37 23.26 5.48
C HIS A 231 -11.69 24.76 5.27
N ALA A 232 -12.96 25.10 4.99
CA ALA A 232 -13.40 26.50 4.86
C ALA A 232 -13.20 27.30 6.17
N GLN A 233 -13.09 26.64 7.32
CA GLN A 233 -12.76 27.25 8.62
C GLN A 233 -11.24 27.24 8.90
N GLY A 234 -10.40 26.78 7.96
CA GLY A 234 -8.96 26.65 8.15
C GLY A 234 -8.56 25.55 9.12
N LYS A 235 -9.41 24.53 9.32
CA LYS A 235 -9.18 23.41 10.26
C LYS A 235 -8.87 22.14 9.52
N LYS A 236 -8.08 21.23 10.16
CA LYS A 236 -7.76 19.91 9.62
C LYS A 236 -8.96 18.95 9.71
N VAL A 237 -9.03 18.00 8.79
CA VAL A 237 -9.98 16.88 8.82
C VAL A 237 -9.24 15.57 8.90
N GLY A 238 -9.63 14.74 9.84
CA GLY A 238 -9.21 13.35 9.93
C GLY A 238 -10.39 12.39 9.88
N ALA A 239 -10.17 11.13 9.58
CA ALA A 239 -11.22 10.13 9.58
C ALA A 239 -10.77 8.80 10.17
N ASP A 240 -11.64 8.19 10.99
CA ASP A 240 -11.49 6.80 11.41
C ASP A 240 -11.86 5.88 10.24
N VAL A 241 -10.93 5.00 9.89
CA VAL A 241 -11.11 4.11 8.75
C VAL A 241 -10.81 2.66 9.14
N TYR A 242 -11.36 1.72 8.39
CA TYR A 242 -10.97 0.32 8.49
C TYR A 242 -9.62 0.12 7.81
N PRO A 243 -8.78 -0.79 8.31
CA PRO A 243 -7.55 -1.20 7.63
C PRO A 243 -7.85 -1.89 6.29
N GLY A 244 -6.84 -1.95 5.41
CA GLY A 244 -6.98 -2.62 4.13
C GLY A 244 -7.90 -1.90 3.14
N PRO A 245 -7.54 -0.70 2.62
CA PRO A 245 -8.41 0.10 1.76
C PRO A 245 -8.84 -0.63 0.48
N MET A 246 -7.97 -1.51 -0.06
CA MET A 246 -8.21 -2.24 -1.31
C MET A 246 -9.20 -3.40 -1.16
N GLY A 247 -9.38 -3.94 0.03
CA GLY A 247 -10.23 -5.09 0.27
C GLY A 247 -11.18 -4.92 1.46
N GLU A 248 -10.63 -4.82 2.65
CA GLU A 248 -11.40 -4.93 3.89
C GLU A 248 -12.32 -3.73 4.14
N ALA A 249 -11.82 -2.50 4.07
CA ALA A 249 -12.61 -1.30 4.31
C ALA A 249 -13.77 -1.15 3.31
N ARG A 250 -13.51 -1.39 2.03
CA ARG A 250 -14.52 -1.32 0.97
C ARG A 250 -15.56 -2.43 1.11
N LYS A 251 -15.11 -3.65 1.36
CA LYS A 251 -15.97 -4.83 1.47
C LYS A 251 -16.81 -4.80 2.74
N MET A 252 -16.19 -4.50 3.88
CA MET A 252 -16.83 -4.60 5.18
C MET A 252 -17.78 -3.43 5.46
N VAL A 253 -17.37 -2.20 5.11
CA VAL A 253 -18.05 -0.97 5.54
C VAL A 253 -18.23 0.08 4.44
N ARG A 254 -17.96 -0.25 3.19
CA ARG A 254 -18.10 0.59 1.99
C ARG A 254 -17.21 1.85 2.03
N GLN A 255 -16.09 1.81 2.73
CA GLN A 255 -15.12 2.90 2.73
C GLN A 255 -14.14 2.77 1.55
N GLU A 256 -14.06 3.82 0.72
CA GLU A 256 -12.99 4.04 -0.26
C GLU A 256 -12.20 5.30 0.18
N TRP A 257 -11.64 5.24 1.40
CA TRP A 257 -11.04 6.38 2.06
C TRP A 257 -9.81 6.94 1.35
N GLU A 258 -9.22 6.18 0.45
CA GLU A 258 -8.17 6.65 -0.45
C GLU A 258 -8.66 7.74 -1.44
N LYS A 259 -9.98 7.91 -1.59
CA LYS A 259 -10.61 8.95 -2.42
C LYS A 259 -11.07 10.17 -1.61
N TRP A 260 -10.84 10.18 -0.29
CA TRP A 260 -11.32 11.24 0.58
C TRP A 260 -10.35 12.42 0.66
N ASN A 261 -10.88 13.63 0.75
CA ASN A 261 -10.12 14.88 0.84
C ASN A 261 -9.74 15.21 2.29
N VAL A 262 -9.33 14.21 3.06
CA VAL A 262 -8.89 14.36 4.45
C VAL A 262 -7.41 14.71 4.54
N ASP A 263 -6.99 15.32 5.66
CA ASP A 263 -5.58 15.60 5.97
C ASP A 263 -4.91 14.42 6.69
N ALA A 264 -5.70 13.57 7.33
CA ALA A 264 -5.21 12.37 8.02
C ALA A 264 -6.24 11.24 8.01
N VAL A 265 -5.74 10.00 7.97
CA VAL A 265 -6.54 8.80 8.22
C VAL A 265 -6.02 8.10 9.47
N TYR A 266 -6.95 7.49 10.21
CA TYR A 266 -6.69 6.77 11.45
C TYR A 266 -7.22 5.34 11.30
N PRO A 267 -6.49 4.45 10.61
CA PRO A 267 -6.88 3.06 10.47
C PRO A 267 -7.01 2.40 11.85
N LEU A 268 -8.12 1.68 12.04
CA LEU A 268 -8.41 0.97 13.29
C LEU A 268 -7.66 -0.38 13.28
N ASN A 269 -6.33 -0.33 13.44
CA ASN A 269 -5.44 -1.51 13.42
C ASN A 269 -5.56 -2.30 14.72
N TYR A 270 -6.80 -2.67 15.07
CA TYR A 270 -7.15 -3.40 16.29
C TYR A 270 -7.04 -4.90 16.01
N ASN A 271 -5.82 -5.43 16.09
CA ASN A 271 -5.48 -6.80 15.68
C ASN A 271 -6.42 -7.88 16.23
N ASP A 272 -6.88 -7.75 17.47
CA ASP A 272 -7.81 -8.71 18.10
C ASP A 272 -9.14 -8.82 17.32
N PHE A 273 -9.64 -7.71 16.76
CA PHE A 273 -10.88 -7.70 15.98
C PHE A 273 -10.76 -8.53 14.70
N TYR A 274 -9.54 -8.63 14.17
CA TYR A 274 -9.22 -9.42 12.96
C TYR A 274 -8.73 -10.83 13.28
N ALA A 275 -8.59 -11.18 14.58
CA ALA A 275 -7.97 -12.42 15.07
C ALA A 275 -6.51 -12.57 14.60
N GLU A 276 -5.79 -11.44 14.55
CA GLU A 276 -4.41 -11.36 14.08
C GLU A 276 -3.42 -11.07 15.23
N LEU A 277 -2.15 -11.39 15.03
CA LEU A 277 -1.09 -11.08 15.98
C LEU A 277 -0.72 -9.56 15.95
N PRO A 278 -0.11 -9.02 17.01
CA PRO A 278 0.33 -7.61 17.03
C PRO A 278 1.27 -7.21 15.87
N SER A 279 2.05 -8.14 15.35
CA SER A 279 2.93 -7.92 14.18
C SER A 279 2.15 -7.63 12.87
N TRP A 280 0.89 -8.09 12.77
CA TRP A 280 0.00 -7.76 11.65
C TRP A 280 -0.24 -6.25 11.51
N ILE A 281 -0.21 -5.51 12.61
CA ILE A 281 -0.40 -4.04 12.59
C ILE A 281 0.61 -3.35 11.67
N GLY A 282 1.87 -3.80 11.70
CA GLY A 282 2.90 -3.27 10.79
C GLY A 282 2.59 -3.55 9.31
N LEU A 283 2.05 -4.73 9.00
CA LEU A 283 1.65 -5.11 7.64
C LEU A 283 0.47 -4.27 7.14
N ALA A 284 -0.58 -4.14 7.96
CA ALA A 284 -1.72 -3.29 7.66
C ALA A 284 -1.28 -1.83 7.42
N THR A 285 -0.43 -1.29 8.29
CA THR A 285 0.12 0.07 8.16
C THR A 285 0.91 0.25 6.86
N ARG A 286 1.66 -0.77 6.42
CA ARG A 286 2.40 -0.72 5.14
C ARG A 286 1.47 -0.58 3.93
N GLU A 287 0.40 -1.37 3.89
CA GLU A 287 -0.61 -1.27 2.83
C GLU A 287 -1.27 0.12 2.82
N GLU A 288 -1.65 0.62 3.99
CA GLU A 288 -2.27 1.93 4.17
C GLU A 288 -1.36 3.08 3.72
N ALA A 289 -0.11 3.06 4.15
CA ALA A 289 0.87 4.06 3.76
C ALA A 289 1.17 4.02 2.26
N ARG A 290 1.24 2.82 1.66
CA ARG A 290 1.44 2.63 0.22
C ARG A 290 0.29 3.22 -0.61
N VAL A 291 -0.95 3.00 -0.22
CA VAL A 291 -2.13 3.54 -0.92
C VAL A 291 -2.18 5.07 -0.81
N MET A 292 -1.66 5.64 0.27
CA MET A 292 -1.58 7.09 0.47
C MET A 292 -0.29 7.70 -0.09
N GLN A 293 0.62 6.91 -0.62
CA GLN A 293 1.87 7.41 -1.20
C GLN A 293 1.61 8.44 -2.31
N GLY A 294 2.29 9.58 -2.21
CA GLY A 294 2.14 10.69 -3.16
C GLY A 294 0.91 11.59 -2.94
N LYS A 295 0.09 11.30 -1.93
CA LYS A 295 -0.97 12.18 -1.44
C LYS A 295 -0.49 12.94 -0.19
N ASP A 296 -1.02 14.14 0.01
CA ASP A 296 -0.72 14.95 1.22
C ASP A 296 -1.67 14.57 2.34
N VAL A 297 -1.66 13.27 2.72
CA VAL A 297 -2.50 12.69 3.76
C VAL A 297 -1.64 11.89 4.72
N ALA A 298 -1.70 12.24 6.00
CA ALA A 298 -0.97 11.54 7.05
C ALA A 298 -1.70 10.23 7.45
N VAL A 299 -0.94 9.15 7.62
CA VAL A 299 -1.45 7.88 8.14
C VAL A 299 -1.03 7.71 9.59
N TYR A 300 -1.98 7.72 10.51
CA TYR A 300 -1.73 7.46 11.94
C TYR A 300 -2.23 6.06 12.28
N SER A 301 -1.32 5.12 12.55
CA SER A 301 -1.74 3.78 12.97
C SER A 301 -2.53 3.84 14.28
N GLY A 302 -3.80 3.44 14.23
CA GLY A 302 -4.70 3.42 15.39
C GLY A 302 -4.51 2.14 16.18
N LEU A 303 -4.08 2.27 17.43
CA LEU A 303 -3.77 1.16 18.33
C LEU A 303 -4.77 1.13 19.51
N MET A 304 -5.42 0.00 19.71
CA MET A 304 -6.25 -0.21 20.89
C MET A 304 -5.38 -0.75 22.03
N ILE A 305 -5.58 -0.21 23.24
CA ILE A 305 -4.79 -0.58 24.42
C ILE A 305 -5.68 -1.27 25.44
N CYS A 306 -5.26 -2.46 25.89
CA CYS A 306 -5.95 -3.23 26.92
C CYS A 306 -5.61 -2.69 28.32
N GLY A 307 -6.39 -1.76 28.86
CA GLY A 307 -6.13 -1.16 30.17
C GLY A 307 -6.11 -2.17 31.34
N ASN A 308 -6.94 -3.22 31.26
CA ASN A 308 -7.01 -4.31 32.24
C ASN A 308 -6.24 -5.55 31.77
N TRP A 309 -5.07 -5.34 31.22
CA TRP A 309 -4.28 -6.35 30.51
C TRP A 309 -3.94 -7.59 31.33
N GLU A 310 -3.85 -7.51 32.65
CA GLU A 310 -3.62 -8.66 33.52
C GLU A 310 -4.77 -9.70 33.47
N ARG A 311 -5.95 -9.30 32.96
CA ARG A 311 -7.12 -10.18 32.80
C ARG A 311 -7.22 -10.80 31.43
N LYS A 312 -6.44 -10.32 30.44
CA LYS A 312 -6.47 -10.84 29.07
C LYS A 312 -5.94 -12.26 29.03
N THR A 313 -6.74 -13.20 28.52
CA THR A 313 -6.44 -14.64 28.51
C THR A 313 -5.90 -15.15 27.17
N SER A 314 -6.21 -14.46 26.08
CA SER A 314 -5.76 -14.83 24.72
C SER A 314 -5.93 -13.64 23.76
N GLU A 315 -5.39 -13.77 22.56
CA GLU A 315 -5.58 -12.77 21.48
C GLU A 315 -7.04 -12.68 20.97
N THR A 316 -7.85 -13.67 21.27
CA THR A 316 -9.27 -13.71 20.92
C THR A 316 -10.18 -13.30 22.08
N ASP A 317 -9.61 -12.89 23.20
CA ASP A 317 -10.34 -12.35 24.37
C ASP A 317 -10.77 -10.90 24.10
N LEU A 318 -11.92 -10.73 23.45
CA LEU A 318 -12.43 -9.41 23.10
C LEU A 318 -13.11 -8.67 24.27
N ASP A 319 -13.35 -9.30 25.40
CA ASP A 319 -13.76 -8.62 26.64
C ASP A 319 -12.60 -7.80 27.22
N HIS A 320 -11.36 -8.19 26.88
CA HIS A 320 -10.13 -7.50 27.23
C HIS A 320 -9.33 -7.15 25.96
N ALA A 321 -10.01 -6.64 24.91
CA ALA A 321 -9.39 -6.31 23.64
C ALA A 321 -8.32 -5.22 23.76
N GLY A 322 -7.31 -5.30 22.91
CA GLY A 322 -6.21 -4.35 22.76
C GLY A 322 -4.84 -4.90 23.17
N LEU A 323 -3.82 -4.12 22.90
CA LEU A 323 -2.43 -4.46 23.15
C LEU A 323 -2.12 -4.47 24.65
N VAL A 324 -1.44 -5.51 25.10
CA VAL A 324 -0.80 -5.58 26.41
C VAL A 324 0.60 -4.93 26.34
N PRO A 325 1.23 -4.55 27.47
CA PRO A 325 2.53 -3.85 27.43
C PRO A 325 3.62 -4.54 26.59
N SER A 326 3.73 -5.86 26.66
CA SER A 326 4.73 -6.63 25.89
C SER A 326 4.53 -6.62 24.37
N GLN A 327 3.32 -6.30 23.89
CA GLN A 327 2.95 -6.26 22.46
C GLN A 327 3.15 -4.87 21.85
N MET A 328 3.30 -3.82 22.67
CA MET A 328 3.37 -2.43 22.20
C MET A 328 4.60 -2.17 21.31
N ARG A 329 5.71 -2.88 21.57
CA ARG A 329 6.91 -2.77 20.74
C ARG A 329 6.63 -3.14 19.29
N ASP A 330 6.09 -4.33 19.06
CA ASP A 330 5.84 -4.85 17.70
C ASP A 330 4.82 -4.00 16.96
N ALA A 331 3.78 -3.53 17.65
CA ALA A 331 2.78 -2.66 17.06
C ALA A 331 3.34 -1.27 16.69
N ILE A 332 4.05 -0.60 17.60
CA ILE A 332 4.52 0.79 17.41
C ILE A 332 5.71 0.84 16.46
N VAL A 333 6.73 0.00 16.70
CA VAL A 333 7.91 -0.05 15.81
C VAL A 333 7.47 -0.51 14.42
N GLY A 334 6.64 -1.57 14.35
CA GLY A 334 6.07 -2.05 13.08
C GLY A 334 5.31 -0.96 12.32
N SER A 335 4.46 -0.18 12.99
CA SER A 335 3.74 0.92 12.34
C SER A 335 4.68 1.99 11.76
N ILE A 336 5.59 2.51 12.58
CA ILE A 336 6.47 3.61 12.19
C ILE A 336 7.47 3.19 11.09
N THR A 337 8.02 1.98 11.19
CA THR A 337 8.97 1.47 10.19
C THR A 337 8.30 1.11 8.86
N ASN A 338 6.98 0.90 8.86
CA ASN A 338 6.19 0.64 7.68
C ASN A 338 5.42 1.87 7.16
N GLY A 339 5.82 3.07 7.56
CA GLY A 339 5.41 4.32 6.91
C GLY A 339 4.31 5.11 7.63
N ALA A 340 3.90 4.73 8.86
CA ALA A 340 3.00 5.58 9.63
C ALA A 340 3.65 6.94 9.91
N SER A 341 2.88 8.01 9.71
CA SER A 341 3.25 9.38 10.04
C SER A 341 3.23 9.64 11.56
N GLY A 342 2.50 8.81 12.30
CA GLY A 342 2.35 8.89 13.75
C GLY A 342 1.50 7.74 14.30
N ILE A 343 1.22 7.81 15.60
CA ILE A 343 0.44 6.79 16.33
C ILE A 343 -0.79 7.45 16.94
N ARG A 344 -1.93 6.78 16.89
CA ARG A 344 -3.10 7.12 17.69
C ARG A 344 -3.41 6.01 18.69
N LEU A 345 -3.45 6.35 19.98
CA LEU A 345 -3.77 5.43 21.07
C LEU A 345 -5.26 5.53 21.43
N TYR A 346 -5.96 4.40 21.43
CA TYR A 346 -7.31 4.29 21.99
C TYR A 346 -7.26 3.40 23.22
N ALA A 347 -7.37 4.01 24.38
CA ALA A 347 -7.26 3.34 25.69
C ALA A 347 -8.53 3.60 26.54
N PRO A 348 -9.67 2.92 26.26
CA PRO A 348 -10.95 3.19 26.92
C PRO A 348 -10.91 2.96 28.44
N ALA A 349 -10.09 2.04 28.92
CA ALA A 349 -9.88 1.76 30.34
C ALA A 349 -8.60 2.45 30.91
N GLY A 350 -7.99 3.36 30.13
CA GLY A 350 -6.74 4.04 30.49
C GLY A 350 -5.49 3.22 30.21
N MET A 351 -4.32 3.81 30.50
CA MET A 351 -3.01 3.18 30.41
C MET A 351 -2.35 3.14 31.78
N THR A 352 -1.84 1.98 32.16
CA THR A 352 -1.03 1.81 33.38
C THR A 352 0.37 2.35 33.19
N GLU A 353 1.14 2.52 34.27
CA GLU A 353 2.54 2.95 34.18
C GLU A 353 3.39 1.95 33.38
N THR A 354 3.06 0.65 33.44
CA THR A 354 3.71 -0.40 32.63
C THR A 354 3.52 -0.15 31.14
N HIS A 355 2.31 0.25 30.71
CA HIS A 355 2.03 0.63 29.32
C HIS A 355 2.85 1.86 28.91
N TRP A 356 2.90 2.89 29.75
CA TRP A 356 3.65 4.11 29.43
C TRP A 356 5.15 3.86 29.30
N ASN A 357 5.70 2.97 30.12
CA ASN A 357 7.12 2.58 30.03
C ASN A 357 7.39 1.79 28.73
N ALA A 358 6.55 0.82 28.40
CA ALA A 358 6.64 0.06 27.14
C ALA A 358 6.48 0.98 25.93
N PHE A 359 5.52 1.90 25.97
CA PHE A 359 5.29 2.92 24.94
C PHE A 359 6.54 3.79 24.72
N ALA A 360 7.11 4.35 25.80
CA ALA A 360 8.29 5.20 25.72
C ALA A 360 9.49 4.46 25.10
N GLN A 361 9.71 3.20 25.47
CA GLN A 361 10.76 2.36 24.92
C GLN A 361 10.51 2.08 23.41
N ALA A 362 9.30 1.68 23.05
CA ALA A 362 8.93 1.40 21.66
C ALA A 362 9.07 2.65 20.76
N MET A 363 8.63 3.81 21.25
CA MET A 363 8.80 5.09 20.54
C MET A 363 10.25 5.49 20.37
N GLN A 364 11.11 5.23 21.36
CA GLN A 364 12.55 5.49 21.22
C GLN A 364 13.18 4.56 20.19
N GLU A 365 12.82 3.28 20.20
CA GLU A 365 13.28 2.30 19.20
C GLU A 365 12.82 2.67 17.80
N ALA A 366 11.54 3.05 17.63
CA ALA A 366 11.00 3.52 16.36
C ALA A 366 11.75 4.75 15.82
N ARG A 367 12.02 5.76 16.67
CA ARG A 367 12.84 6.92 16.28
C ARG A 367 14.25 6.54 15.83
N ASN A 368 14.87 5.59 16.52
CA ASN A 368 16.21 5.12 16.13
C ASN A 368 16.16 4.41 14.77
N ALA A 369 15.10 3.63 14.51
CA ALA A 369 14.91 2.91 13.25
C ALA A 369 14.78 3.86 12.05
N ILE A 370 14.07 4.99 12.20
CA ILE A 370 13.91 6.00 11.15
C ILE A 370 14.92 7.15 11.24
N SER A 371 16.07 6.92 11.91
CA SER A 371 17.08 7.96 12.12
C SER A 371 17.72 8.39 10.80
N ASP A 372 17.83 9.70 10.59
CA ASP A 372 18.52 10.36 9.49
C ASP A 372 20.01 10.64 9.79
N LYS A 373 20.50 10.17 10.95
CA LYS A 373 21.91 10.36 11.36
C LYS A 373 22.84 9.76 10.29
N PRO A 374 23.87 10.53 9.83
CA PRO A 374 24.82 10.02 8.86
C PRO A 374 25.58 8.77 9.36
N LEU A 375 25.73 7.80 8.49
CA LEU A 375 26.46 6.55 8.72
C LEU A 375 27.73 6.52 7.88
N SER A 376 28.78 5.93 8.42
CA SER A 376 29.92 5.49 7.62
C SER A 376 29.51 4.35 6.67
N ARG A 377 30.36 4.03 5.68
CA ARG A 377 30.09 2.92 4.74
C ARG A 377 29.87 1.59 5.47
N THR A 378 30.75 1.26 6.43
CA THR A 378 30.64 0.01 7.21
C THR A 378 29.37 -0.03 8.07
N GLU A 379 28.99 1.09 8.71
CA GLU A 379 27.75 1.18 9.47
C GLU A 379 26.52 1.04 8.56
N ALA A 380 26.57 1.60 7.35
CA ALA A 380 25.47 1.49 6.38
C ALA A 380 25.27 0.06 5.90
N GLU A 381 26.36 -0.69 5.61
CA GLU A 381 26.27 -2.11 5.24
C GLU A 381 25.69 -2.97 6.39
N LYS A 382 26.12 -2.71 7.62
CA LYS A 382 25.53 -3.38 8.78
C LYS A 382 24.06 -3.05 8.94
N ALA A 383 23.71 -1.76 8.84
CA ALA A 383 22.32 -1.30 8.93
C ALA A 383 21.46 -1.87 7.80
N LYS A 384 22.00 -2.02 6.57
CA LYS A 384 21.32 -2.66 5.44
C LYS A 384 20.95 -4.10 5.77
N ALA A 385 21.90 -4.89 6.29
CA ALA A 385 21.64 -6.27 6.67
C ALA A 385 20.54 -6.39 7.73
N GLU A 386 20.58 -5.54 8.77
CA GLU A 386 19.56 -5.48 9.83
C GLU A 386 18.18 -5.10 9.25
N VAL A 387 18.10 -4.02 8.46
CA VAL A 387 16.83 -3.55 7.86
C VAL A 387 16.24 -4.60 6.93
N CYS A 388 17.06 -5.29 6.14
CA CYS A 388 16.59 -6.40 5.29
C CYS A 388 16.03 -7.56 6.12
N GLN A 389 16.70 -7.92 7.22
CA GLN A 389 16.24 -8.97 8.14
C GLN A 389 14.92 -8.58 8.81
N ASP A 390 14.83 -7.35 9.32
CA ASP A 390 13.63 -6.80 9.95
C ASP A 390 12.45 -6.77 8.97
N PHE A 391 12.71 -6.37 7.72
CA PHE A 391 11.71 -6.38 6.65
C PHE A 391 11.20 -7.79 6.36
N LEU A 392 12.07 -8.77 6.15
CA LEU A 392 11.68 -10.17 5.92
C LEU A 392 10.91 -10.77 7.10
N ALA A 393 11.29 -10.41 8.32
CA ALA A 393 10.55 -10.83 9.53
C ALA A 393 9.14 -10.20 9.56
N SER A 394 9.02 -8.93 9.18
CA SER A 394 7.73 -8.21 9.17
C SER A 394 6.71 -8.80 8.20
N ILE A 395 7.15 -9.29 7.03
CA ILE A 395 6.28 -9.94 6.03
C ILE A 395 6.05 -11.43 6.30
N GLY A 396 6.70 -11.97 7.32
CA GLY A 396 6.67 -13.41 7.68
C GLY A 396 5.27 -13.98 7.85
N PRO A 397 4.34 -13.34 8.57
CA PRO A 397 2.97 -13.84 8.73
C PRO A 397 2.22 -13.98 7.41
N GLU A 398 2.24 -12.95 6.55
CA GLU A 398 1.58 -12.95 5.24
C GLU A 398 2.17 -14.02 4.32
N THR A 399 3.49 -14.07 4.22
CA THR A 399 4.18 -15.02 3.34
C THR A 399 4.01 -16.48 3.78
N LYS A 400 3.92 -16.74 5.09
CA LYS A 400 3.55 -18.06 5.64
C LYS A 400 2.11 -18.45 5.31
N LYS A 401 1.19 -17.49 5.32
CA LYS A 401 -0.21 -17.71 4.92
C LYS A 401 -0.28 -18.11 3.45
N ILE A 402 0.38 -17.37 2.55
CA ILE A 402 0.46 -17.69 1.12
C ILE A 402 1.04 -19.10 0.91
N LEU A 403 2.13 -19.40 1.60
CA LEU A 403 2.78 -20.72 1.54
C LEU A 403 1.82 -21.84 1.95
N LYS A 404 1.08 -21.67 3.05
CA LYS A 404 0.14 -22.66 3.61
C LYS A 404 -1.09 -22.84 2.72
N GLU A 405 -1.65 -21.75 2.19
CA GLU A 405 -2.87 -21.77 1.40
C GLU A 405 -2.63 -22.12 -0.08
N HIS A 406 -1.37 -22.09 -0.52
CA HIS A 406 -1.01 -22.18 -1.94
C HIS A 406 -1.79 -21.18 -2.80
N ALA A 407 -1.99 -19.97 -2.28
CA ALA A 407 -2.78 -18.93 -2.92
C ALA A 407 -2.32 -17.51 -2.50
N VAL A 408 -2.38 -16.57 -3.44
CA VAL A 408 -2.23 -15.14 -3.20
C VAL A 408 -3.59 -14.49 -3.34
N HIS A 409 -3.92 -13.60 -2.41
CA HIS A 409 -5.14 -12.80 -2.44
C HIS A 409 -4.81 -11.33 -2.68
N VAL A 410 -5.51 -10.71 -3.64
CA VAL A 410 -5.44 -9.28 -3.94
C VAL A 410 -6.88 -8.78 -4.14
N GLY A 411 -7.34 -7.93 -3.25
CA GLY A 411 -8.74 -7.52 -3.25
C GLY A 411 -9.67 -8.72 -3.09
N ASP A 412 -10.62 -8.86 -4.03
CA ASP A 412 -11.58 -9.96 -4.10
C ASP A 412 -11.10 -11.15 -4.97
N ARG A 413 -9.88 -11.07 -5.50
CA ARG A 413 -9.32 -12.07 -6.41
C ARG A 413 -8.35 -12.99 -5.71
N THR A 414 -8.32 -14.25 -6.18
CA THR A 414 -7.43 -15.28 -5.67
C THR A 414 -6.64 -15.93 -6.81
N MET A 415 -5.33 -15.90 -6.69
CA MET A 415 -4.40 -16.60 -7.58
C MET A 415 -3.85 -17.85 -6.88
N ARG A 416 -4.30 -19.03 -7.30
CA ARG A 416 -3.80 -20.31 -6.77
C ARG A 416 -2.40 -20.60 -7.32
N LEU A 417 -1.57 -21.24 -6.50
CA LEU A 417 -0.18 -21.53 -6.82
C LEU A 417 0.09 -23.04 -6.79
N HIS A 418 0.89 -23.49 -7.74
CA HIS A 418 1.51 -24.81 -7.70
C HIS A 418 3.01 -24.67 -7.98
N TRP A 419 3.86 -25.36 -7.24
CA TRP A 419 5.30 -25.35 -7.51
C TRP A 419 5.95 -26.70 -7.26
N SER A 420 7.09 -26.88 -7.93
CA SER A 420 8.03 -27.99 -7.76
C SER A 420 9.42 -27.44 -7.48
N THR A 421 10.18 -28.12 -6.66
CA THR A 421 11.57 -27.75 -6.34
C THR A 421 12.51 -28.67 -7.10
N PHE A 422 13.51 -28.09 -7.76
CA PHE A 422 14.53 -28.80 -8.53
C PHE A 422 15.93 -28.53 -7.96
N GLY A 423 16.81 -29.49 -8.04
CA GLY A 423 18.22 -29.36 -7.68
C GLY A 423 18.49 -29.01 -6.22
N GLU A 424 19.78 -28.93 -5.90
CA GLU A 424 20.26 -28.47 -4.59
C GLU A 424 20.24 -26.94 -4.51
N ALA A 425 20.05 -26.40 -3.30
CA ALA A 425 20.06 -24.95 -3.10
C ALA A 425 21.48 -24.39 -3.22
N PRO A 426 21.73 -23.44 -4.15
CA PRO A 426 22.99 -22.72 -4.21
C PRO A 426 23.23 -21.88 -2.95
N SER A 427 24.49 -21.59 -2.63
CA SER A 427 24.86 -20.80 -1.44
C SER A 427 24.35 -19.36 -1.47
N ASP A 428 24.07 -18.82 -2.66
CA ASP A 428 23.53 -17.48 -2.89
C ASP A 428 22.00 -17.46 -3.10
N GLY A 429 21.33 -18.57 -2.78
CA GLY A 429 19.87 -18.71 -2.86
C GLY A 429 19.39 -19.34 -4.18
N ARG A 430 18.16 -19.85 -4.15
CA ARG A 430 17.52 -20.54 -5.28
C ARG A 430 17.03 -19.58 -6.36
N ALA A 431 16.90 -20.09 -7.57
CA ALA A 431 16.14 -19.45 -8.64
C ALA A 431 14.61 -19.58 -8.42
N LEU A 432 13.84 -18.61 -8.89
CA LEU A 432 12.39 -18.68 -9.03
C LEU A 432 12.00 -18.60 -10.51
N TRP A 433 11.25 -19.59 -10.98
CA TRP A 433 10.75 -19.68 -12.36
C TRP A 433 9.23 -19.52 -12.35
N ILE A 434 8.71 -18.32 -12.63
CA ILE A 434 7.27 -18.06 -12.71
C ILE A 434 6.80 -18.40 -14.12
N SER A 435 5.99 -19.47 -14.25
CA SER A 435 5.59 -20.02 -15.53
C SER A 435 4.09 -19.88 -15.77
N LEU A 436 3.70 -19.02 -16.71
CA LEU A 436 2.34 -18.63 -16.99
C LEU A 436 1.68 -19.60 -17.97
N HIS A 437 0.51 -20.15 -17.61
CA HIS A 437 -0.22 -21.07 -18.44
C HIS A 437 -0.93 -20.39 -19.62
N GLY A 438 -1.21 -21.16 -20.67
CA GLY A 438 -2.04 -20.78 -21.81
C GLY A 438 -3.54 -20.71 -21.46
N GLY A 439 -4.41 -20.57 -22.47
CA GLY A 439 -5.85 -20.43 -22.32
C GLY A 439 -6.30 -19.00 -22.57
N GLY A 440 -6.98 -18.39 -21.62
CA GLY A 440 -7.43 -16.99 -21.74
C GLY A 440 -8.93 -16.85 -21.50
N GLY A 441 -9.61 -16.07 -22.33
CA GLY A 441 -11.07 -15.92 -22.33
C GLY A 441 -11.76 -17.20 -22.76
N VAL A 442 -12.16 -18.02 -21.80
CA VAL A 442 -12.78 -19.33 -22.01
C VAL A 442 -14.22 -19.33 -21.48
N GLU A 443 -15.06 -20.22 -22.03
CA GLU A 443 -16.44 -20.36 -21.57
C GLU A 443 -16.51 -21.04 -20.19
N TYR A 444 -15.60 -22.00 -19.96
CA TYR A 444 -15.54 -22.76 -18.71
C TYR A 444 -14.21 -22.58 -18.00
N ARG A 445 -14.27 -22.31 -16.69
CA ARG A 445 -13.08 -22.16 -15.82
C ARG A 445 -12.17 -23.40 -15.85
N GLU A 446 -12.76 -24.59 -16.04
CA GLU A 446 -12.07 -25.87 -16.11
C GLU A 446 -11.03 -25.92 -17.24
N ASP A 447 -11.25 -25.21 -18.34
CA ASP A 447 -10.28 -25.14 -19.45
C ASP A 447 -8.97 -24.44 -19.01
N ASN A 448 -9.06 -23.33 -18.28
CA ASN A 448 -7.89 -22.67 -17.73
C ASN A 448 -7.22 -23.51 -16.63
N ILE A 449 -7.98 -24.23 -15.81
CA ILE A 449 -7.45 -25.17 -14.81
C ILE A 449 -6.70 -26.30 -15.50
N GLN A 450 -7.17 -26.83 -16.63
CA GLN A 450 -6.47 -27.85 -17.40
C GLN A 450 -5.16 -27.31 -17.98
N GLN A 451 -5.17 -26.10 -18.56
CA GLN A 451 -3.96 -25.44 -19.05
C GLN A 451 -2.94 -25.22 -17.93
N TRP A 452 -3.39 -24.78 -16.76
CA TRP A 452 -2.56 -24.66 -15.57
C TRP A 452 -1.91 -25.99 -15.16
N THR A 453 -2.68 -27.08 -15.11
CA THR A 453 -2.16 -28.42 -14.78
C THR A 453 -1.13 -28.93 -15.81
N ASN A 454 -1.34 -28.61 -17.09
CA ASN A 454 -0.38 -28.92 -18.15
C ASN A 454 0.94 -28.14 -17.94
N GLN A 455 0.85 -26.87 -17.51
CA GLN A 455 2.01 -26.03 -17.27
C GLN A 455 2.92 -26.57 -16.17
N TRP A 456 2.41 -27.31 -15.18
CA TRP A 456 3.22 -27.88 -14.07
C TRP A 456 4.37 -28.77 -14.53
N ARG A 457 4.26 -29.37 -15.73
CA ARG A 457 5.21 -30.35 -16.28
C ARG A 457 5.88 -29.87 -17.54
N LEU A 458 5.57 -28.67 -17.98
CA LEU A 458 6.03 -28.21 -19.28
C LEU A 458 7.55 -27.96 -19.29
N TYR A 459 8.07 -27.35 -18.23
CA TYR A 459 9.49 -27.04 -18.12
C TYR A 459 10.08 -27.64 -16.84
N GLN A 460 11.37 -28.01 -16.88
CA GLN A 460 12.11 -28.58 -15.78
C GLN A 460 13.49 -27.94 -15.71
N PRO A 461 13.64 -26.83 -14.93
CA PRO A 461 14.94 -26.21 -14.72
C PRO A 461 15.86 -27.17 -13.95
N LYS A 462 17.17 -27.00 -14.06
CA LYS A 462 18.14 -27.81 -13.32
C LYS A 462 18.11 -27.51 -11.82
N GLU A 463 17.80 -26.26 -11.48
CA GLU A 463 17.77 -25.77 -10.10
C GLU A 463 16.64 -24.72 -9.97
N GLY A 464 16.07 -24.63 -8.77
CA GLY A 464 15.15 -23.58 -8.37
C GLY A 464 13.74 -24.05 -8.07
N ILE A 465 12.89 -23.07 -7.80
CA ILE A 465 11.46 -23.22 -7.59
C ILE A 465 10.74 -22.95 -8.91
N TYR A 466 10.17 -23.97 -9.52
CA TYR A 466 9.33 -23.82 -10.71
C TYR A 466 7.88 -23.63 -10.26
N LEU A 467 7.37 -22.43 -10.37
CA LEU A 467 6.07 -22.01 -9.86
C LEU A 467 5.11 -21.66 -11.00
N CYS A 468 3.96 -22.32 -11.01
CA CYS A 468 2.87 -22.08 -11.95
C CYS A 468 1.68 -21.46 -11.22
N PRO A 469 1.38 -20.18 -11.42
CA PRO A 469 0.14 -19.58 -10.92
C PRO A 469 -1.04 -19.98 -11.80
N LEU A 470 -2.24 -20.10 -11.20
CA LEU A 470 -3.50 -20.14 -11.93
C LEU A 470 -4.03 -18.72 -12.05
N SER A 471 -4.30 -18.25 -13.25
CA SER A 471 -4.87 -16.92 -13.44
C SER A 471 -6.10 -16.68 -12.54
N PRO A 472 -6.20 -15.51 -11.87
CA PRO A 472 -7.34 -15.19 -11.01
C PRO A 472 -8.63 -14.92 -11.78
N VAL A 473 -8.55 -14.73 -13.10
CA VAL A 473 -9.69 -14.42 -13.97
C VAL A 473 -9.60 -15.20 -15.29
N ASP A 474 -10.76 -15.38 -15.96
CA ASP A 474 -10.87 -16.01 -17.26
C ASP A 474 -11.08 -14.93 -18.35
N ALA A 475 -9.98 -14.30 -18.76
CA ALA A 475 -9.97 -13.20 -19.72
C ALA A 475 -8.71 -13.27 -20.63
N TRP A 476 -8.75 -12.64 -21.80
CA TRP A 476 -7.60 -12.60 -22.71
C TRP A 476 -6.38 -11.90 -22.14
N ASN A 477 -6.60 -10.90 -21.28
CA ASN A 477 -5.54 -10.16 -20.56
C ASN A 477 -5.32 -10.66 -19.13
N MET A 478 -5.64 -11.91 -18.86
CA MET A 478 -5.66 -12.50 -17.51
C MET A 478 -4.34 -12.37 -16.73
N TRP A 479 -3.22 -12.21 -17.42
CA TRP A 479 -1.88 -12.13 -16.83
C TRP A 479 -1.35 -10.71 -16.65
N CYS A 480 -2.03 -9.71 -17.19
CA CYS A 480 -1.53 -8.34 -17.24
C CYS A 480 -2.57 -7.28 -16.87
N GLN A 481 -3.62 -7.64 -16.15
CA GLN A 481 -4.58 -6.68 -15.60
C GLN A 481 -3.89 -5.71 -14.62
N ALA A 482 -4.61 -4.67 -14.19
CA ALA A 482 -4.02 -3.59 -13.38
C ALA A 482 -3.47 -4.08 -12.02
N ASP A 483 -4.07 -5.12 -11.44
CA ASP A 483 -3.68 -5.75 -10.17
C ASP A 483 -2.64 -6.89 -10.31
N ALA A 484 -2.25 -7.23 -11.53
CA ALA A 484 -1.32 -8.35 -11.78
C ALA A 484 0.05 -8.14 -11.12
N ASP A 485 0.55 -6.90 -11.11
CA ASP A 485 1.84 -6.54 -10.50
C ASP A 485 1.89 -6.92 -9.02
N GLU A 486 0.78 -6.71 -8.30
CA GLU A 486 0.63 -7.05 -6.89
C GLU A 486 0.73 -8.57 -6.64
N PHE A 487 0.06 -9.38 -7.49
CA PHE A 487 0.14 -10.84 -7.39
C PHE A 487 1.57 -11.34 -7.57
N TYR A 488 2.29 -10.86 -8.59
CA TYR A 488 3.67 -11.25 -8.84
C TYR A 488 4.59 -10.81 -7.71
N HIS A 489 4.39 -9.61 -7.18
CA HIS A 489 5.14 -9.09 -6.03
C HIS A 489 5.00 -10.00 -4.82
N LYS A 490 3.79 -10.36 -4.43
CA LYS A 490 3.49 -11.25 -3.30
C LYS A 490 4.05 -12.66 -3.52
N ILE A 491 4.04 -13.18 -4.75
CA ILE A 491 4.69 -14.47 -5.10
C ILE A 491 6.20 -14.39 -4.84
N VAL A 492 6.86 -13.34 -5.32
CA VAL A 492 8.32 -13.16 -5.14
C VAL A 492 8.65 -13.01 -3.66
N LEU A 493 7.91 -12.17 -2.92
CA LEU A 493 8.10 -11.98 -1.48
C LEU A 493 7.96 -13.31 -0.71
N MET A 494 6.93 -14.09 -1.01
CA MET A 494 6.74 -15.42 -0.40
C MET A 494 7.92 -16.34 -0.72
N ALA A 495 8.36 -16.39 -1.96
CA ALA A 495 9.45 -17.26 -2.37
C ALA A 495 10.80 -16.86 -1.73
N VAL A 496 11.08 -15.55 -1.65
CA VAL A 496 12.29 -15.03 -0.97
C VAL A 496 12.23 -15.32 0.53
N ALA A 497 11.11 -15.01 1.20
CA ALA A 497 11.00 -15.12 2.65
C ALA A 497 10.87 -16.58 3.14
N GLN A 498 10.28 -17.50 2.36
CA GLN A 498 9.91 -18.83 2.82
C GLN A 498 10.60 -19.98 2.08
N LEU A 499 11.06 -19.76 0.84
CA LEU A 499 11.63 -20.82 -0.01
C LEU A 499 13.12 -20.63 -0.31
N GLY A 500 13.77 -19.60 0.27
CA GLY A 500 15.19 -19.32 0.11
C GLY A 500 15.57 -18.86 -1.31
N VAL A 501 14.66 -18.18 -1.97
CA VAL A 501 14.90 -17.61 -3.31
C VAL A 501 15.78 -16.37 -3.22
N ASN A 502 16.72 -16.25 -4.14
CA ASN A 502 17.49 -15.04 -4.38
C ASN A 502 16.64 -14.06 -5.23
N PRO A 503 16.32 -12.84 -4.75
CA PRO A 503 15.49 -11.89 -5.49
C PRO A 503 16.08 -11.48 -6.85
N ASP A 504 17.38 -11.68 -7.06
CA ASP A 504 18.06 -11.40 -8.34
C ASP A 504 18.11 -12.58 -9.30
N LYS A 505 17.46 -13.72 -8.93
CA LYS A 505 17.31 -14.93 -9.76
C LYS A 505 15.83 -15.26 -10.02
N VAL A 506 15.04 -14.26 -10.36
CA VAL A 506 13.61 -14.42 -10.66
C VAL A 506 13.39 -14.34 -12.17
N TYR A 507 12.83 -15.40 -12.73
CA TYR A 507 12.56 -15.54 -14.16
C TYR A 507 11.06 -15.63 -14.41
N ILE A 508 10.60 -14.98 -15.51
CA ILE A 508 9.22 -15.09 -15.95
C ILE A 508 9.17 -15.69 -17.35
N LEU A 509 8.33 -16.71 -17.54
CA LEU A 509 8.12 -17.37 -18.82
C LEU A 509 6.65 -17.74 -18.99
N GLY A 510 6.21 -17.93 -20.23
CA GLY A 510 4.80 -18.28 -20.46
C GLY A 510 4.52 -18.70 -21.89
N TYR A 511 3.51 -19.57 -22.04
CA TYR A 511 3.11 -20.16 -23.31
C TYR A 511 1.73 -19.68 -23.72
N SER A 512 1.52 -19.38 -25.02
CA SER A 512 0.24 -18.93 -25.57
C SER A 512 -0.28 -17.67 -24.87
N ALA A 513 -1.45 -17.66 -24.24
CA ALA A 513 -1.91 -16.55 -23.44
C ALA A 513 -0.94 -16.21 -22.27
N GLY A 514 -0.19 -17.20 -21.75
CA GLY A 514 0.94 -16.93 -20.84
C GLY A 514 2.07 -16.18 -21.52
N GLY A 515 2.31 -16.45 -22.81
CA GLY A 515 3.25 -15.69 -23.66
C GLY A 515 2.80 -14.25 -23.89
N ASP A 516 1.49 -14.02 -24.10
CA ASP A 516 0.89 -12.67 -24.13
C ASP A 516 1.18 -11.93 -22.83
N GLY A 517 1.04 -12.64 -21.69
CA GLY A 517 1.38 -12.13 -20.37
C GLY A 517 2.84 -11.72 -20.26
N VAL A 518 3.78 -12.56 -20.71
CA VAL A 518 5.23 -12.24 -20.67
C VAL A 518 5.58 -11.07 -21.58
N TRP A 519 4.96 -10.92 -22.74
CA TRP A 519 5.13 -9.74 -23.59
C TRP A 519 4.80 -8.44 -22.83
N ARG A 520 3.80 -8.47 -21.94
CA ARG A 520 3.41 -7.31 -21.14
C ARG A 520 4.23 -7.17 -19.87
N MET A 521 4.33 -8.23 -19.06
CA MET A 521 4.98 -8.20 -17.75
C MET A 521 6.50 -8.11 -17.84
N GLY A 522 7.10 -8.64 -18.91
CA GLY A 522 8.53 -8.53 -19.16
C GLY A 522 9.03 -7.08 -19.15
N PRO A 523 8.54 -6.21 -20.06
CA PRO A 523 8.91 -4.79 -20.07
C PRO A 523 8.34 -4.00 -18.90
N ARG A 524 7.08 -4.25 -18.48
CA ARG A 524 6.40 -3.48 -17.42
C ARG A 524 7.09 -3.62 -16.07
N MET A 525 7.58 -4.81 -15.75
CA MET A 525 8.28 -5.14 -14.51
C MET A 525 9.73 -5.56 -14.76
N ALA A 526 10.38 -5.00 -15.77
CA ALA A 526 11.74 -5.36 -16.17
C ALA A 526 12.77 -5.27 -15.04
N ASP A 527 12.55 -4.37 -14.10
CA ASP A 527 13.37 -4.21 -12.90
C ASP A 527 13.16 -5.31 -11.84
N ASN A 528 12.27 -6.27 -12.07
CA ASN A 528 12.03 -7.43 -11.19
C ASN A 528 12.61 -8.74 -11.75
N TRP A 529 12.92 -8.81 -13.05
CA TRP A 529 13.28 -10.07 -13.68
C TRP A 529 14.78 -10.19 -13.97
N ALA A 530 15.35 -11.36 -13.70
CA ALA A 530 16.69 -11.74 -14.15
C ALA A 530 16.72 -11.97 -15.68
N ALA A 531 15.68 -12.59 -16.20
CA ALA A 531 15.39 -12.73 -17.61
C ALA A 531 13.92 -13.09 -17.84
N ALA A 532 13.42 -12.91 -19.06
CA ALA A 532 12.07 -13.27 -19.45
C ALA A 532 12.05 -14.05 -20.75
N SER A 533 11.11 -14.99 -20.91
CA SER A 533 10.94 -15.72 -22.17
C SER A 533 9.46 -15.88 -22.54
N MET A 534 9.11 -15.36 -23.69
CA MET A 534 7.79 -15.50 -24.29
C MET A 534 7.77 -16.69 -25.25
N MET A 535 6.74 -17.55 -25.16
CA MET A 535 6.52 -18.69 -26.05
C MET A 535 5.14 -18.63 -26.68
N ALA A 536 5.10 -18.55 -28.01
CA ALA A 536 3.88 -18.54 -28.84
C ALA A 536 2.81 -17.53 -28.40
N GLY A 537 3.24 -16.35 -27.91
CA GLY A 537 2.37 -15.27 -27.44
C GLY A 537 2.13 -14.22 -28.51
N HIS A 538 1.23 -13.27 -28.19
CA HIS A 538 0.92 -12.14 -29.05
C HIS A 538 1.43 -10.83 -28.40
N PRO A 539 2.28 -10.02 -29.05
CA PRO A 539 2.91 -8.87 -28.44
C PRO A 539 1.95 -7.68 -28.20
N GLY A 540 0.85 -7.61 -28.91
CA GLY A 540 -0.01 -6.44 -28.87
C GLY A 540 0.72 -5.15 -29.23
N ASP A 541 0.42 -4.09 -28.45
CA ASP A 541 1.02 -2.75 -28.61
C ASP A 541 2.17 -2.48 -27.63
N VAL A 542 2.79 -3.54 -27.07
CA VAL A 542 3.88 -3.44 -26.09
C VAL A 542 5.06 -2.61 -26.62
N ARG A 543 5.71 -1.89 -25.72
CA ARG A 543 6.95 -1.14 -25.97
C ARG A 543 8.14 -1.88 -25.34
N LEU A 544 9.28 -1.90 -26.01
CA LEU A 544 10.43 -2.72 -25.64
C LEU A 544 11.53 -1.93 -24.92
N GLU A 545 11.42 -0.61 -24.81
CA GLU A 545 12.44 0.28 -24.25
C GLU A 545 12.86 -0.11 -22.84
N ASN A 546 11.92 -0.59 -22.00
CA ASN A 546 12.21 -0.99 -20.62
C ASN A 546 13.06 -2.27 -20.52
N LEU A 547 13.18 -3.05 -21.59
CA LEU A 547 13.98 -4.28 -21.63
C LEU A 547 15.49 -4.05 -21.73
N ARG A 548 15.95 -2.79 -21.71
CA ARG A 548 17.38 -2.48 -21.83
C ARG A 548 18.28 -3.33 -20.93
N ASN A 549 17.86 -3.56 -19.68
CA ASN A 549 18.66 -4.27 -18.68
C ASN A 549 18.14 -5.68 -18.36
N THR A 550 17.12 -6.15 -19.08
CA THR A 550 16.48 -7.45 -18.82
C THR A 550 16.56 -8.31 -20.08
N PRO A 551 17.39 -9.37 -20.07
CA PRO A 551 17.45 -10.33 -21.17
C PRO A 551 16.07 -10.90 -21.52
N PHE A 552 15.73 -10.89 -22.82
CA PHE A 552 14.41 -11.30 -23.29
C PHE A 552 14.49 -12.28 -24.45
N MET A 553 13.75 -13.38 -24.38
CA MET A 553 13.75 -14.42 -25.40
C MET A 553 12.37 -14.60 -26.04
N VAL A 554 12.35 -14.76 -27.37
CA VAL A 554 11.13 -14.89 -28.16
C VAL A 554 11.12 -16.24 -28.87
N TRP A 555 10.09 -17.05 -28.62
CA TRP A 555 9.85 -18.31 -29.28
C TRP A 555 8.47 -18.33 -29.93
N CYS A 556 8.41 -18.57 -31.26
CA CYS A 556 7.17 -18.71 -31.99
C CYS A 556 7.33 -19.70 -33.15
N GLY A 557 6.28 -20.43 -33.47
CA GLY A 557 6.29 -21.31 -34.66
C GLY A 557 6.10 -20.52 -35.94
N ALA A 558 6.90 -20.79 -36.99
CA ALA A 558 6.80 -20.12 -38.28
C ALA A 558 5.42 -20.26 -38.96
N LYS A 559 4.65 -21.27 -38.56
CA LYS A 559 3.29 -21.51 -39.03
C LYS A 559 2.20 -21.12 -38.01
N ASP A 560 2.55 -20.44 -36.90
CA ASP A 560 1.61 -19.93 -35.94
C ASP A 560 0.96 -18.63 -36.45
N ALA A 561 0.12 -18.76 -37.48
CA ALA A 561 -0.50 -17.64 -38.16
C ALA A 561 -1.74 -17.09 -37.44
N ALA A 562 -2.25 -17.80 -36.41
CA ALA A 562 -3.39 -17.31 -35.63
C ALA A 562 -2.99 -15.98 -34.95
N TYR A 563 -3.86 -14.97 -35.13
CA TYR A 563 -3.63 -13.60 -34.64
C TYR A 563 -2.31 -12.98 -35.18
N GLN A 564 -1.75 -13.51 -36.27
CA GLN A 564 -0.48 -13.06 -36.87
C GLN A 564 0.74 -13.19 -35.92
N ARG A 565 0.72 -14.12 -34.97
CA ARG A 565 1.81 -14.26 -33.98
C ARG A 565 3.17 -14.38 -34.62
N ASN A 566 3.33 -15.31 -35.60
CA ASN A 566 4.60 -15.54 -36.29
C ASN A 566 5.21 -14.28 -36.91
N THR A 567 4.41 -13.45 -37.57
CA THR A 567 4.89 -12.22 -38.22
C THR A 567 5.12 -11.08 -37.25
N LEU A 568 4.27 -10.97 -36.21
CA LEU A 568 4.41 -9.94 -35.18
C LEU A 568 5.61 -10.24 -34.27
N ASP A 569 5.82 -11.50 -33.88
CA ASP A 569 6.96 -11.89 -33.05
C ASP A 569 8.28 -11.74 -33.81
N GLU A 570 8.31 -12.05 -35.14
CA GLU A 570 9.45 -11.77 -35.99
C GLU A 570 9.76 -10.27 -36.05
N ALA A 571 8.73 -9.44 -36.23
CA ALA A 571 8.88 -7.98 -36.21
C ALA A 571 9.46 -7.46 -34.89
N ARG A 572 9.07 -8.04 -33.77
CA ARG A 572 9.59 -7.67 -32.43
C ARG A 572 11.05 -8.12 -32.23
N LEU A 573 11.45 -9.28 -32.78
CA LEU A 573 12.84 -9.66 -32.77
C LEU A 573 13.68 -8.65 -33.56
N LEU A 574 13.24 -8.24 -34.77
CA LEU A 574 13.91 -7.21 -35.55
C LEU A 574 13.97 -5.85 -34.84
N GLU A 575 12.95 -5.50 -34.06
CA GLU A 575 12.97 -4.30 -33.24
C GLU A 575 14.02 -4.42 -32.13
N LEU A 576 14.11 -5.54 -31.42
CA LEU A 576 15.17 -5.82 -30.44
C LEU A 576 16.56 -5.76 -31.05
N ASP A 577 16.75 -6.33 -32.24
CA ASP A 577 18.00 -6.22 -33.02
C ASP A 577 18.37 -4.75 -33.29
N SER A 578 17.38 -3.91 -33.60
CA SER A 578 17.63 -2.49 -33.86
C SER A 578 18.00 -1.75 -32.55
N LEU A 579 17.28 -1.99 -31.47
CA LEU A 579 17.56 -1.41 -30.15
C LEU A 579 18.98 -1.82 -29.67
N GLN A 580 19.36 -3.07 -29.82
CA GLN A 580 20.70 -3.55 -29.44
C GLN A 580 21.81 -2.97 -30.33
N ARG A 581 21.57 -2.75 -31.60
CA ARG A 581 22.55 -2.06 -32.47
C ARG A 581 22.78 -0.61 -32.07
N GLU A 582 21.73 0.07 -31.59
CA GLU A 582 21.81 1.44 -31.08
C GLU A 582 22.46 1.52 -29.68
N ASP A 583 22.27 0.48 -28.86
CA ASP A 583 22.81 0.36 -27.50
C ASP A 583 23.37 -1.06 -27.27
N PRO A 584 24.62 -1.33 -27.72
CA PRO A 584 25.20 -2.68 -27.75
C PRO A 584 25.36 -3.34 -26.37
N GLU A 585 25.35 -2.56 -25.27
CA GLU A 585 25.41 -3.07 -23.89
C GLU A 585 24.04 -3.39 -23.31
N GLY A 586 22.96 -3.09 -24.02
CA GLY A 586 21.60 -3.33 -23.60
C GLY A 586 20.83 -4.25 -24.53
N TYR A 587 19.56 -4.49 -24.21
CA TYR A 587 18.61 -5.24 -25.03
C TYR A 587 19.10 -6.63 -25.41
N ILE A 588 19.76 -7.33 -24.48
CA ILE A 588 20.20 -8.72 -24.70
C ILE A 588 18.95 -9.55 -24.99
N HIS A 589 18.94 -10.20 -26.15
CA HIS A 589 17.79 -11.00 -26.55
C HIS A 589 18.21 -12.24 -27.34
N GLY A 590 17.24 -13.12 -27.55
CA GLY A 590 17.42 -14.35 -28.31
C GLY A 590 16.10 -14.97 -28.68
N GLY A 591 16.15 -16.23 -29.12
CA GLY A 591 14.98 -16.97 -29.51
C GLY A 591 14.95 -17.32 -31.00
N GLN A 592 13.82 -17.82 -31.46
CA GLN A 592 13.69 -18.28 -32.84
C GLN A 592 12.22 -18.31 -33.28
N ILE A 593 11.99 -17.90 -34.53
CA ILE A 593 10.79 -18.27 -35.26
C ILE A 593 11.05 -19.68 -35.85
N VAL A 594 10.49 -20.72 -35.19
CA VAL A 594 10.88 -22.12 -35.40
C VAL A 594 10.33 -22.63 -36.73
N PRO A 595 11.19 -22.98 -37.70
CA PRO A 595 10.74 -23.39 -39.02
C PRO A 595 9.85 -24.63 -39.00
N GLY A 596 8.76 -24.58 -39.74
CA GLY A 596 7.84 -25.71 -39.91
C GLY A 596 6.88 -25.96 -38.74
N MET A 597 7.09 -25.31 -37.58
CA MET A 597 6.22 -25.48 -36.40
C MET A 597 5.03 -24.53 -36.42
N GLY A 598 3.91 -25.00 -35.88
CA GLY A 598 2.69 -24.22 -35.62
C GLY A 598 2.72 -23.69 -34.19
N HIS A 599 1.52 -23.51 -33.62
CA HIS A 599 1.34 -23.01 -32.24
C HIS A 599 2.08 -23.86 -31.20
N TRP A 600 2.10 -25.18 -31.35
CA TRP A 600 2.91 -26.09 -30.54
C TRP A 600 4.26 -26.36 -31.22
N MET A 601 5.34 -25.95 -30.53
CA MET A 601 6.72 -26.00 -31.06
C MET A 601 7.45 -27.28 -30.68
N MET A 602 6.76 -28.35 -30.28
CA MET A 602 7.33 -29.65 -29.92
C MET A 602 8.45 -29.52 -28.86
N ARG A 603 8.32 -28.56 -27.94
CA ARG A 603 9.26 -28.24 -26.85
C ARG A 603 10.61 -27.69 -27.31
N ALA A 604 10.74 -27.17 -28.51
CA ALA A 604 11.96 -26.46 -28.97
C ALA A 604 12.27 -25.26 -28.08
N ASP A 605 11.23 -24.59 -27.57
CA ASP A 605 11.25 -23.48 -26.61
C ASP A 605 11.86 -23.82 -25.24
N THR A 606 12.04 -25.10 -24.90
CA THR A 606 12.72 -25.54 -23.67
C THR A 606 14.17 -25.02 -23.57
N ALA A 607 14.79 -24.72 -24.71
CA ALA A 607 16.12 -24.10 -24.78
C ALA A 607 16.17 -22.73 -24.06
N ALA A 608 15.04 -22.07 -23.89
CA ALA A 608 14.93 -20.82 -23.11
C ALA A 608 15.42 -20.98 -21.66
N ILE A 609 15.16 -22.12 -21.01
CA ILE A 609 15.57 -22.35 -19.63
C ILE A 609 17.08 -22.24 -19.46
N SER A 610 17.83 -22.99 -20.27
CA SER A 610 19.31 -22.97 -20.22
C SER A 610 19.91 -21.63 -20.62
N TRP A 611 19.20 -20.84 -21.41
CA TRP A 611 19.64 -19.51 -21.76
C TRP A 611 19.36 -18.52 -20.65
N MET A 612 18.16 -18.53 -20.05
CA MET A 612 17.75 -17.61 -18.98
C MET A 612 18.61 -17.80 -17.73
N GLU A 613 18.97 -19.05 -17.39
CA GLU A 613 19.77 -19.37 -16.18
C GLU A 613 21.17 -18.75 -16.17
N GLN A 614 21.65 -18.22 -17.33
CA GLN A 614 22.94 -17.54 -17.45
C GLN A 614 22.92 -16.11 -16.90
N TYR A 615 21.73 -15.56 -16.63
CA TYR A 615 21.56 -14.16 -16.25
C TYR A 615 21.07 -14.05 -14.82
N GLN A 616 21.55 -13.00 -14.15
CA GLN A 616 21.02 -12.51 -12.88
C GLN A 616 20.62 -11.06 -13.05
N ARG A 617 19.60 -10.62 -12.34
CA ARG A 617 19.19 -9.22 -12.32
C ARG A 617 20.32 -8.38 -11.74
N ASN A 618 20.68 -7.30 -12.43
CA ASN A 618 21.48 -6.23 -11.87
C ASN A 618 20.52 -5.17 -11.30
N PRO A 619 20.37 -5.03 -9.97
CA PRO A 619 19.48 -4.02 -9.38
C PRO A 619 20.01 -2.59 -9.51
N TYR A 620 21.30 -2.42 -9.85
CA TYR A 620 22.00 -1.14 -9.93
C TYR A 620 22.58 -0.85 -11.31
N PRO A 621 21.79 -0.95 -12.41
CA PRO A 621 22.32 -0.70 -13.74
C PRO A 621 22.74 0.77 -13.87
N LYS A 622 23.93 1.02 -14.44
CA LYS A 622 24.47 2.37 -14.65
C LYS A 622 23.80 3.14 -15.78
N LYS A 623 22.94 2.52 -16.55
CA LYS A 623 22.11 3.17 -17.57
C LYS A 623 20.70 2.65 -17.50
N ILE A 624 19.73 3.54 -17.43
CA ILE A 624 18.30 3.25 -17.33
C ILE A 624 17.56 3.91 -18.49
N VAL A 625 16.70 3.12 -19.12
CA VAL A 625 15.63 3.60 -19.99
C VAL A 625 14.32 3.15 -19.35
N TRP A 626 13.51 4.10 -18.92
CA TRP A 626 12.23 3.85 -18.27
C TRP A 626 11.11 4.59 -18.99
N GLN A 627 10.11 3.86 -19.43
CA GLN A 627 8.89 4.39 -20.02
C GLN A 627 7.68 3.86 -19.27
N GLN A 628 6.69 4.72 -19.02
CA GLN A 628 5.41 4.31 -18.45
C GLN A 628 4.56 3.58 -19.49
N GLU A 629 3.98 2.47 -19.06
CA GLU A 629 3.05 1.67 -19.86
C GLU A 629 1.59 1.91 -19.41
N GLU A 630 0.68 0.97 -19.69
CA GLU A 630 -0.73 1.08 -19.30
C GLU A 630 -0.95 1.05 -17.79
N VAL A 631 -0.15 0.30 -17.04
CA VAL A 631 -0.11 0.34 -15.57
C VAL A 631 1.02 1.25 -15.14
N LEU A 632 0.67 2.32 -14.44
CA LEU A 632 1.62 3.35 -14.05
C LEU A 632 2.38 2.93 -12.79
N ARG A 633 3.71 2.97 -12.86
CA ARG A 633 4.60 2.62 -11.75
C ARG A 633 5.36 3.84 -11.26
N PRO A 634 5.41 4.09 -9.93
CA PRO A 634 6.10 5.26 -9.38
C PRO A 634 7.63 5.12 -9.38
N SER A 635 8.16 3.93 -9.59
CA SER A 635 9.60 3.65 -9.54
C SER A 635 10.03 2.55 -10.49
N PHE A 636 11.31 2.61 -10.90
CA PHE A 636 11.94 1.64 -11.79
C PHE A 636 13.46 1.62 -11.51
N TYR A 637 14.00 0.46 -11.14
CA TYR A 637 15.36 0.32 -10.59
C TYR A 637 15.55 1.30 -9.40
N TRP A 638 16.52 2.20 -9.50
CA TRP A 638 16.86 3.17 -8.47
C TRP A 638 16.32 4.60 -8.75
N VAL A 639 15.27 4.72 -9.59
CA VAL A 639 14.64 6.00 -9.94
C VAL A 639 13.18 5.97 -9.53
N SER A 640 12.71 7.07 -8.91
CA SER A 640 11.30 7.28 -8.61
C SER A 640 10.81 8.60 -9.18
N ALA A 641 9.55 8.63 -9.64
CA ALA A 641 8.87 9.80 -10.17
C ALA A 641 7.65 10.17 -9.30
N PRO A 642 7.22 11.44 -9.28
CA PRO A 642 6.06 11.86 -8.50
C PRO A 642 4.77 11.15 -8.96
N GLN A 643 4.07 10.52 -8.02
CA GLN A 643 2.84 9.75 -8.28
C GLN A 643 1.81 10.56 -9.08
N LYS A 644 1.59 11.82 -8.72
CA LYS A 644 0.63 12.73 -9.36
C LYS A 644 0.98 13.13 -10.80
N GLU A 645 2.20 12.89 -11.23
CA GLU A 645 2.67 13.21 -12.58
C GLU A 645 2.77 11.98 -13.49
N LEU A 646 2.50 10.79 -12.97
CA LEU A 646 2.55 9.57 -13.76
C LEU A 646 1.53 9.64 -14.90
N ALA A 647 1.97 9.33 -16.10
CA ALA A 647 1.12 9.24 -17.28
C ALA A 647 1.77 8.32 -18.30
N ARG A 648 0.96 7.58 -19.06
CA ARG A 648 1.41 6.66 -20.10
C ARG A 648 2.39 7.37 -21.08
N TYR A 649 3.45 6.69 -21.46
CA TYR A 649 4.53 7.11 -22.35
C TYR A 649 5.48 8.20 -21.81
N LYS A 650 5.32 8.70 -20.60
CA LYS A 650 6.36 9.51 -19.97
C LYS A 650 7.64 8.69 -19.76
N GLN A 651 8.79 9.33 -19.96
CA GLN A 651 10.10 8.67 -19.92
C GLN A 651 11.07 9.34 -18.95
N VAL A 652 11.96 8.50 -18.42
CA VAL A 652 13.26 8.89 -17.85
C VAL A 652 14.35 8.09 -18.57
N ARG A 653 15.37 8.77 -19.08
CA ARG A 653 16.59 8.16 -19.57
C ARG A 653 17.77 8.78 -18.86
N LEU A 654 18.64 7.96 -18.33
CA LEU A 654 19.79 8.43 -17.57
C LEU A 654 20.94 7.43 -17.61
N HIS A 655 22.14 7.95 -17.33
CA HIS A 655 23.32 7.11 -17.13
C HIS A 655 24.26 7.69 -16.07
N VAL A 656 25.17 6.87 -15.58
CA VAL A 656 26.16 7.23 -14.56
C VAL A 656 27.55 7.23 -15.18
N GLU A 657 28.24 8.37 -15.08
CA GLU A 657 29.64 8.56 -15.47
C GLU A 657 30.47 8.95 -14.25
N GLY A 658 31.25 8.00 -13.71
CA GLY A 658 31.97 8.19 -12.45
C GLY A 658 31.01 8.56 -11.31
N ASN A 659 31.15 9.77 -10.76
CA ASN A 659 30.26 10.29 -9.71
C ASN A 659 29.20 11.29 -10.22
N THR A 660 28.98 11.31 -11.55
CA THR A 660 27.97 12.16 -12.20
C THR A 660 26.84 11.30 -12.75
N ILE A 661 25.61 11.67 -12.43
CA ILE A 661 24.39 11.11 -12.99
C ILE A 661 23.89 12.10 -14.03
N VAL A 662 23.75 11.65 -15.28
CA VAL A 662 23.28 12.45 -16.41
C VAL A 662 21.84 12.02 -16.74
N LEU A 663 20.91 12.94 -16.59
CA LEU A 663 19.53 12.79 -17.08
C LEU A 663 19.48 13.18 -18.56
N ASP A 664 19.52 12.20 -19.45
CA ASP A 664 19.45 12.40 -20.90
C ASP A 664 18.06 12.88 -21.31
N ARG A 665 17.03 12.31 -20.67
CA ARG A 665 15.63 12.70 -20.81
C ARG A 665 14.90 12.54 -19.47
N CYS A 666 14.07 13.51 -19.14
CA CYS A 666 13.14 13.41 -18.01
C CYS A 666 11.85 14.20 -18.34
N ASP A 667 10.73 13.49 -18.36
CA ASP A 667 9.41 14.06 -18.67
C ASP A 667 8.64 14.45 -17.39
N TYR A 668 9.29 14.44 -16.22
CA TYR A 668 8.73 14.81 -14.92
C TYR A 668 9.34 16.10 -14.41
N SER A 669 8.60 16.84 -13.56
CA SER A 669 9.08 18.06 -12.93
C SER A 669 10.16 17.82 -11.88
N SER A 670 10.22 16.60 -11.36
CA SER A 670 11.25 16.13 -10.43
C SER A 670 11.41 14.62 -10.49
N VAL A 671 12.58 14.13 -10.07
CA VAL A 671 12.84 12.70 -9.86
C VAL A 671 13.63 12.50 -8.58
N THR A 672 13.39 11.37 -7.90
CA THR A 672 14.20 10.91 -6.78
C THR A 672 15.15 9.81 -7.27
N LEU A 673 16.42 9.98 -7.00
CA LEU A 673 17.49 9.03 -7.30
C LEU A 673 17.92 8.36 -6.00
N TRP A 674 17.75 7.05 -5.92
CA TRP A 674 18.16 6.22 -4.80
C TRP A 674 19.56 5.67 -5.06
N LEU A 675 20.49 5.86 -4.13
CA LEU A 675 21.91 5.68 -4.40
C LEU A 675 22.58 4.81 -3.34
N ASN A 676 23.56 4.06 -3.80
CA ASN A 676 24.49 3.27 -2.97
C ASN A 676 25.93 3.42 -3.47
N ASP A 677 26.87 2.79 -2.77
CA ASP A 677 28.31 2.85 -3.10
C ASP A 677 28.72 2.00 -4.32
N GLU A 678 27.78 1.25 -4.92
CA GLU A 678 27.99 0.54 -6.18
C GLU A 678 27.67 1.42 -7.39
N LEU A 679 26.70 2.31 -7.26
CA LEU A 679 26.34 3.28 -8.29
C LEU A 679 27.33 4.45 -8.36
N VAL A 680 27.61 5.04 -7.19
CA VAL A 680 28.47 6.24 -7.04
C VAL A 680 29.24 6.16 -5.71
N ASP A 681 30.37 6.83 -5.63
CA ASP A 681 31.17 6.97 -4.41
C ASP A 681 30.52 8.03 -3.48
N LEU A 682 29.77 7.58 -2.46
CA LEU A 682 29.06 8.46 -1.52
C LEU A 682 30.00 9.23 -0.56
N ASP A 683 31.30 8.90 -0.52
CA ASP A 683 32.29 9.66 0.24
C ASP A 683 32.77 10.91 -0.52
N LYS A 684 32.41 11.01 -1.81
CA LYS A 684 32.68 12.17 -2.68
C LYS A 684 31.40 12.94 -2.99
N ASN A 685 31.54 14.10 -3.62
CA ASN A 685 30.39 14.82 -4.13
C ASN A 685 29.76 14.04 -5.29
N VAL A 686 28.46 13.85 -5.22
CA VAL A 686 27.64 13.34 -6.32
C VAL A 686 27.13 14.52 -7.10
N LYS A 687 27.20 14.44 -8.43
CA LYS A 687 26.70 15.47 -9.33
C LYS A 687 25.52 14.91 -10.13
N VAL A 688 24.45 15.69 -10.25
CA VAL A 688 23.31 15.38 -11.14
C VAL A 688 23.18 16.47 -12.18
N VAL A 689 23.14 16.08 -13.45
CA VAL A 689 23.08 16.98 -14.60
C VAL A 689 21.89 16.66 -15.49
N CYS A 690 21.18 17.67 -15.99
CA CYS A 690 20.13 17.50 -16.99
C CYS A 690 20.30 18.59 -18.07
N LYS A 691 20.35 18.19 -19.34
CA LYS A 691 20.53 19.13 -20.48
C LYS A 691 21.68 20.13 -20.26
N GLY A 692 22.82 19.66 -19.75
CA GLY A 692 23.99 20.48 -19.46
C GLY A 692 23.92 21.33 -18.19
N ARG A 693 22.76 21.43 -17.54
CA ARG A 693 22.56 22.18 -16.28
C ARG A 693 22.82 21.27 -15.08
N THR A 694 23.61 21.73 -14.13
CA THR A 694 23.80 21.04 -12.84
C THR A 694 22.58 21.24 -11.97
N LEU A 695 21.89 20.17 -11.61
CA LEU A 695 20.72 20.17 -10.73
C LEU A 695 21.12 19.96 -9.26
N PHE A 696 22.18 19.19 -9.02
CA PHE A 696 22.74 18.91 -7.71
C PHE A 696 24.27 18.72 -7.81
N ASN A 697 24.99 19.15 -6.79
CA ASN A 697 26.40 18.85 -6.62
C ASN A 697 26.73 18.95 -5.13
N GLY A 698 26.89 17.81 -4.46
CA GLY A 698 27.11 17.77 -3.02
C GLY A 698 27.30 16.35 -2.47
N LYS A 699 27.62 16.26 -1.19
CA LYS A 699 27.64 14.98 -0.46
C LYS A 699 26.24 14.54 -0.10
N LEU A 700 26.02 13.25 -0.15
CA LEU A 700 24.78 12.60 0.26
C LEU A 700 25.06 11.68 1.45
N PRO A 701 24.43 11.91 2.61
CA PRO A 701 24.64 11.06 3.77
C PRO A 701 23.99 9.69 3.54
N ARG A 702 24.69 8.64 3.98
CA ARG A 702 24.07 7.32 4.17
C ARG A 702 23.27 7.37 5.47
N THR A 703 22.00 6.94 5.45
CA THR A 703 21.15 6.94 6.64
C THR A 703 20.34 5.65 6.75
N ARG A 704 20.00 5.26 7.97
CA ARG A 704 19.11 4.13 8.22
C ARG A 704 17.70 4.40 7.69
N GLN A 705 17.23 5.64 7.78
CA GLN A 705 15.94 6.06 7.24
C GLN A 705 15.81 5.80 5.74
N ASN A 706 16.85 6.13 4.95
CA ASN A 706 16.83 5.88 3.51
C ASN A 706 16.81 4.39 3.18
N LEU A 707 17.59 3.56 3.91
CA LEU A 707 17.57 2.10 3.78
C LEU A 707 16.15 1.57 4.02
N LEU A 708 15.55 1.96 5.15
CA LEU A 708 14.21 1.51 5.53
C LEU A 708 13.16 1.96 4.51
N ARG A 709 13.17 3.24 4.13
CA ARG A 709 12.20 3.80 3.19
C ARG A 709 12.29 3.12 1.81
N SER A 710 13.49 2.96 1.28
CA SER A 710 13.66 2.37 -0.05
C SER A 710 13.23 0.90 -0.11
N ILE A 711 13.52 0.10 0.94
CA ILE A 711 13.09 -1.30 0.97
C ILE A 711 11.57 -1.41 1.16
N THR A 712 10.96 -0.55 1.97
CA THR A 712 9.50 -0.52 2.17
C THR A 712 8.77 -0.08 0.90
N ASP A 713 9.27 0.96 0.22
CA ASP A 713 8.69 1.46 -1.03
C ASP A 713 8.79 0.45 -2.19
N ARG A 714 9.85 -0.38 -2.20
CA ARG A 714 10.13 -1.34 -3.27
C ARG A 714 9.75 -2.78 -2.93
N GLU A 715 9.60 -3.10 -1.66
CA GLU A 715 9.36 -4.44 -1.13
C GLU A 715 10.37 -5.49 -1.66
N ASP A 716 11.63 -5.07 -1.82
CA ASP A 716 12.70 -5.89 -2.38
C ASP A 716 14.02 -5.58 -1.66
N THR A 717 14.63 -6.60 -1.08
CA THR A 717 15.86 -6.48 -0.28
C THR A 717 17.07 -6.00 -1.10
N SER A 718 17.08 -6.21 -2.42
CA SER A 718 18.11 -5.67 -3.32
C SER A 718 18.00 -4.15 -3.47
N TYR A 719 16.84 -3.55 -3.22
CA TYR A 719 16.59 -2.11 -3.35
C TYR A 719 16.68 -1.34 -2.03
N ALA A 720 17.45 -1.84 -1.05
CA ALA A 720 17.79 -1.09 0.16
C ALA A 720 18.92 -0.10 -0.12
N PHE A 721 18.58 1.19 -0.31
CA PHE A 721 19.50 2.27 -0.65
C PHE A 721 19.80 3.15 0.57
N PRO A 722 21.09 3.37 0.95
CA PRO A 722 21.44 4.20 2.09
C PRO A 722 21.31 5.70 1.84
N ALA A 723 21.27 6.15 0.59
CA ALA A 723 21.22 7.56 0.23
C ALA A 723 20.19 7.84 -0.85
N CYS A 724 19.67 9.05 -0.89
CA CYS A 724 18.84 9.53 -2.00
C CYS A 724 18.99 11.03 -2.22
N VAL A 725 18.61 11.48 -3.42
CA VAL A 725 18.46 12.90 -3.75
C VAL A 725 17.27 13.12 -4.66
N THR A 726 16.43 14.09 -4.34
CA THR A 726 15.36 14.54 -5.22
C THR A 726 15.81 15.81 -5.95
N VAL A 727 15.78 15.78 -7.28
CA VAL A 727 16.16 16.92 -8.12
C VAL A 727 14.97 17.42 -8.92
N LYS A 728 14.84 18.76 -9.02
CA LYS A 728 13.88 19.42 -9.91
C LYS A 728 14.50 19.53 -11.31
N THR A 729 13.75 19.12 -12.33
CA THR A 729 14.23 19.02 -13.72
C THR A 729 13.80 20.20 -14.58
N ASN A 730 12.84 21.02 -14.07
CA ASN A 730 12.31 22.24 -14.72
C ASN A 730 13.26 23.44 -14.61
#